data_386b214470182ba25796306d66509dbe
#
_entry.id   386b214470182ba25796306d66509dbe
#
_cell.length_a   1.000
_cell.length_b   1.000
_cell.length_c   1.000
_cell.angle_alpha   90.00
_cell.angle_beta   90.00
_cell.angle_gamma   90.00
#
_symmetry.space_group_name_H-M   'P 1'
#
loop_
_entity.id
_entity.type
_entity.pdbx_description
1 polymer ?
#
loop_
_entity_poly.entity_id
_entity_poly.type
_entity_poly.pdbx_seq_one_letter_code
_entity_poly.pdbx_strand_id
1 'polypeptide(L)'
;MNIQFNIDYQTYYGQELVLSIITGRHNGVNETSQYRMHTLDGYHWSVEVRKDVKPGTQMDYFYSVLCGDNEDRKEWSVMCHRLNFDAERGLNYCVYDHWNDIPEDSYLYSSAIADCVVGKKQEKVKLNNFNKSVTLKVRAPQLRAEDQLYLIGAEPALGAWNEKKALKMTQHNINEWMVTIDGAKLASSRLEAKFFIKNKADNDAIVWEYSDNRIVELPAMDEGDVMVYELDEAFFPLPAVRIAGTLVPVFSLRSESSFGIGDFGDLKKMVDWVSLTQQRALQILPINDTTITHTWTDSYPYSCISIFALHPQYVDLNALPALKDKEQRDKFEALRKELNALPQIDYERVNDAKTEYLRLLFEQEGQKVLTSDAFKAFFIETESWLVPYAQYCYMRDKNGTADFSRWSDHNQWDEAERKQLSSPKEKAYKEVAFFYYVQYILSSQLKAVHEYAQAHKVILKGDIPIGVNRYGCDVWTQPRYFNLNGQAGAPPDDFSVNGQNWGFPTYNWEEMISDGCKWWIRRFQNMSKYFDAYRIDHVLGFFRIWEIPISAVHGLLGQFAPSLGMSREEIEGYGLHWQEELFTEPFITDWILDRVFREHADEVRQKYVEHIWGDRYKMRSAFDTQRKVEKAFAGKTSDTDVWIRDGLYSLISDVLFVRDHKDPNRFHPRISVQFAFIYESLYDSDKAVFNRLYNDYYYRRNNQFWYQEAMKKLPKLVNATRMLVCAEDLGMVPDCVAWVMNELRILSLEIQSMPKDPHVRFGHLGQNPYRSVSTISTHDMATLRQWWDEDWARAQDYFNSMLHRGGPAPHPLPGWLARDIVSRHLTSPSMLCILGIQDWMSIDETLRLADPDAERINIPANPKHYWRYRMHVSIEELMKNKDFYGQVIDLINQAGR
;
A
#
# COMPACT_ATOMS: atom_id res chain seq x y z
N MET A 1 -10.57 37.37 -19.46
CA MET A 1 -11.25 37.45 -18.16
C MET A 1 -10.27 37.85 -17.09
N ASN A 2 -10.69 38.72 -16.18
CA ASN A 2 -9.99 39.00 -14.93
C ASN A 2 -10.52 38.08 -13.85
N ILE A 3 -9.64 37.47 -13.09
CA ILE A 3 -10.01 36.59 -11.99
C ILE A 3 -9.21 37.07 -10.78
N GLN A 4 -9.91 37.55 -9.77
CA GLN A 4 -9.30 37.91 -8.49
C GLN A 4 -9.50 36.75 -7.52
N PHE A 5 -8.41 36.14 -7.06
CA PHE A 5 -8.42 35.11 -6.04
C PHE A 5 -8.14 35.73 -4.68
N ASN A 6 -8.94 35.40 -3.68
CA ASN A 6 -8.81 35.90 -2.33
C ASN A 6 -8.87 34.69 -1.37
N ILE A 7 -8.00 34.69 -0.36
CA ILE A 7 -7.96 33.63 0.67
C ILE A 7 -7.45 34.24 1.97
N ASP A 8 -8.07 33.83 3.07
CA ASP A 8 -7.64 34.17 4.42
C ASP A 8 -6.76 33.04 4.95
N TYR A 9 -5.48 33.36 5.19
CA TYR A 9 -4.50 32.39 5.68
C TYR A 9 -3.36 33.07 6.46
N GLN A 10 -3.16 32.65 7.72
CA GLN A 10 -2.11 33.23 8.55
C GLN A 10 -0.73 32.73 8.10
N THR A 11 0.12 33.65 7.70
CA THR A 11 1.54 33.39 7.42
C THR A 11 2.44 34.06 8.44
N TYR A 12 3.71 33.64 8.48
CA TYR A 12 4.75 34.21 9.32
C TYR A 12 5.76 35.00 8.47
N TYR A 13 6.55 35.81 9.13
CA TYR A 13 7.55 36.62 8.44
C TYR A 13 8.52 35.75 7.61
N GLY A 14 8.68 36.08 6.34
CA GLY A 14 9.46 35.32 5.37
C GLY A 14 8.69 34.28 4.57
N GLN A 15 7.42 34.05 4.88
CA GLN A 15 6.53 33.19 4.11
C GLN A 15 5.71 33.98 3.11
N GLU A 16 5.45 33.39 1.94
CA GLU A 16 4.62 33.94 0.89
C GLU A 16 3.56 32.90 0.47
N LEU A 17 2.36 33.33 0.15
CA LEU A 17 1.33 32.50 -0.43
C LEU A 17 1.42 32.54 -1.96
N VAL A 18 1.29 31.37 -2.58
CA VAL A 18 1.37 31.18 -4.04
C VAL A 18 0.13 30.43 -4.52
N LEU A 19 -0.55 30.99 -5.50
CA LEU A 19 -1.59 30.33 -6.26
C LEU A 19 -0.96 29.54 -7.41
N SER A 20 -1.27 28.26 -7.52
CA SER A 20 -0.87 27.37 -8.62
C SER A 20 -2.06 26.92 -9.43
N ILE A 21 -2.14 27.34 -10.69
CA ILE A 21 -3.21 26.95 -11.63
C ILE A 21 -2.73 25.78 -12.46
N ILE A 22 -3.49 24.69 -12.51
CA ILE A 22 -3.19 23.49 -13.29
C ILE A 22 -3.48 23.77 -14.75
N THR A 23 -2.44 23.68 -15.60
CA THR A 23 -2.52 23.96 -17.04
C THR A 23 -2.53 22.69 -17.90
N GLY A 24 -2.05 21.60 -17.37
CA GLY A 24 -1.96 20.31 -18.04
C GLY A 24 -1.49 19.22 -17.11
N ARG A 25 -1.39 18.01 -17.65
CA ARG A 25 -0.82 16.85 -16.95
C ARG A 25 0.12 16.11 -17.88
N HIS A 26 1.36 15.98 -17.49
CA HIS A 26 2.37 15.24 -18.23
C HIS A 26 2.99 14.15 -17.36
N ASN A 27 3.02 12.90 -17.82
CA ASN A 27 3.55 11.75 -17.09
C ASN A 27 3.01 11.63 -15.64
N GLY A 28 1.72 11.95 -15.45
CA GLY A 28 1.07 11.88 -14.14
C GLY A 28 1.36 13.06 -13.20
N VAL A 29 2.21 14.00 -13.60
CA VAL A 29 2.51 15.21 -12.84
C VAL A 29 1.72 16.39 -13.43
N ASN A 30 1.09 17.18 -12.56
CA ASN A 30 0.40 18.39 -12.98
C ASN A 30 1.40 19.46 -13.41
N GLU A 31 1.20 20.02 -14.59
CA GLU A 31 1.87 21.25 -15.00
C GLU A 31 1.11 22.42 -14.43
N THR A 32 1.81 23.38 -13.84
CA THR A 32 1.17 24.53 -13.18
C THR A 32 1.78 25.85 -13.63
N SER A 33 0.92 26.88 -13.66
CA SER A 33 1.35 28.27 -13.70
C SER A 33 1.21 28.86 -12.31
N GLN A 34 2.29 29.44 -11.78
CA GLN A 34 2.34 29.96 -10.41
C GLN A 34 2.22 31.46 -10.38
N TYR A 35 1.49 31.99 -9.40
CA TYR A 35 1.26 33.41 -9.17
C TYR A 35 1.49 33.71 -7.68
N ARG A 36 2.48 34.58 -7.37
CA ARG A 36 2.71 35.07 -6.00
C ARG A 36 1.56 36.00 -5.61
N MET A 37 1.02 35.77 -4.43
CA MET A 37 -0.07 36.59 -3.89
C MET A 37 0.46 37.77 -3.10
N HIS A 38 -0.40 38.74 -2.81
CA HIS A 38 -0.09 39.96 -2.08
C HIS A 38 -0.91 40.04 -0.80
N THR A 39 -0.29 40.58 0.26
CA THR A 39 -0.91 40.83 1.54
C THR A 39 -0.39 42.14 2.13
N LEU A 40 -1.19 42.75 3.01
CA LEU A 40 -0.76 43.90 3.81
C LEU A 40 -0.60 43.55 5.29
N ASP A 41 -1.22 42.48 5.75
CA ASP A 41 -1.29 42.12 7.16
C ASP A 41 -0.80 40.67 7.44
N GLY A 42 -0.42 39.92 6.41
CA GLY A 42 0.01 38.50 6.53
C GLY A 42 -1.13 37.51 6.72
N TYR A 43 -2.39 37.98 6.60
CA TYR A 43 -3.59 37.14 6.76
C TYR A 43 -4.52 37.16 5.55
N HIS A 44 -4.86 38.36 5.03
CA HIS A 44 -5.69 38.49 3.84
C HIS A 44 -4.78 38.52 2.59
N TRP A 45 -4.90 37.48 1.76
CA TRP A 45 -4.09 37.33 0.55
C TRP A 45 -4.93 37.46 -0.71
N SER A 46 -4.41 38.15 -1.71
CA SER A 46 -5.08 38.29 -2.99
C SER A 46 -4.12 38.30 -4.17
N VAL A 47 -4.61 37.88 -5.34
CA VAL A 47 -3.90 38.00 -6.63
C VAL A 47 -4.89 38.12 -7.76
N GLU A 48 -4.61 39.01 -8.71
CA GLU A 48 -5.35 39.17 -9.96
C GLU A 48 -4.66 38.42 -11.10
N VAL A 49 -5.40 37.52 -11.77
CA VAL A 49 -4.92 36.73 -12.89
C VAL A 49 -5.75 37.02 -14.13
N ARG A 50 -5.08 37.37 -15.23
CA ARG A 50 -5.73 37.54 -16.55
C ARG A 50 -5.54 36.26 -17.36
N LYS A 51 -6.64 35.61 -17.72
CA LYS A 51 -6.62 34.40 -18.57
C LYS A 51 -7.62 34.52 -19.71
N ASP A 52 -7.21 34.01 -20.86
CA ASP A 52 -8.14 33.72 -21.95
C ASP A 52 -8.77 32.36 -21.72
N VAL A 53 -10.03 32.35 -21.31
CA VAL A 53 -10.75 31.14 -20.93
C VAL A 53 -11.90 30.91 -21.86
N LYS A 54 -12.01 29.70 -22.41
CA LYS A 54 -13.14 29.31 -23.26
C LYS A 54 -14.39 29.06 -22.42
N PRO A 55 -15.53 29.45 -22.95
CA PRO A 55 -16.83 29.20 -22.35
C PRO A 55 -17.08 27.73 -22.04
N GLY A 56 -17.68 27.44 -20.86
CA GLY A 56 -18.01 26.10 -20.44
C GLY A 56 -16.79 25.24 -20.01
N THR A 57 -15.61 25.86 -19.82
CA THR A 57 -14.43 25.19 -19.31
C THR A 57 -14.31 25.26 -17.79
N GLN A 58 -13.44 24.43 -17.24
CA GLN A 58 -13.11 24.38 -15.81
C GLN A 58 -11.63 24.71 -15.60
N MET A 59 -11.32 25.26 -14.44
CA MET A 59 -9.96 25.55 -14.00
C MET A 59 -9.77 24.95 -12.62
N ASP A 60 -8.80 24.05 -12.49
CA ASP A 60 -8.39 23.48 -11.20
C ASP A 60 -7.14 24.21 -10.70
N TYR A 61 -7.08 24.52 -9.40
CA TYR A 61 -5.99 25.27 -8.78
C TYR A 61 -5.88 24.93 -7.29
N PHE A 62 -4.74 25.30 -6.70
CA PHE A 62 -4.46 25.10 -5.27
C PHE A 62 -3.51 26.20 -4.77
N TYR A 63 -3.42 26.32 -3.43
CA TYR A 63 -2.52 27.24 -2.76
C TYR A 63 -1.35 26.50 -2.10
N SER A 64 -0.20 27.18 -2.01
CA SER A 64 0.98 26.73 -1.25
C SER A 64 1.67 27.89 -0.57
N VAL A 65 2.34 27.58 0.55
CA VAL A 65 3.18 28.52 1.30
C VAL A 65 4.63 28.26 0.92
N LEU A 66 5.35 29.30 0.48
CA LEU A 66 6.78 29.24 0.23
C LEU A 66 7.54 30.01 1.30
N CYS A 67 8.72 29.49 1.69
CA CYS A 67 9.72 30.20 2.47
C CYS A 67 10.98 30.35 1.61
N GLY A 68 11.16 31.53 1.02
CA GLY A 68 12.11 31.71 -0.08
C GLY A 68 11.64 30.91 -1.31
N ASP A 69 12.49 30.03 -1.84
CA ASP A 69 12.15 29.17 -2.98
C ASP A 69 11.69 27.76 -2.55
N ASN A 70 11.61 27.49 -1.25
CA ASN A 70 11.21 26.18 -0.73
C ASN A 70 9.72 26.14 -0.38
N GLU A 71 9.02 25.09 -0.83
CA GLU A 71 7.65 24.80 -0.41
C GLU A 71 7.65 24.36 1.07
N ASP A 72 7.09 25.20 1.93
CA ASP A 72 6.97 24.96 3.35
C ASP A 72 5.68 24.18 3.69
N ARG A 73 4.58 24.56 3.02
CA ARG A 73 3.29 23.92 3.18
C ARG A 73 2.48 24.00 1.89
N LYS A 74 1.67 23.00 1.63
CA LYS A 74 0.79 22.91 0.48
C LYS A 74 -0.57 22.39 0.91
N GLU A 75 -1.62 22.89 0.27
CA GLU A 75 -2.95 22.34 0.41
C GLU A 75 -3.01 20.85 0.06
N TRP A 76 -4.05 20.18 0.55
CA TRP A 76 -4.33 18.80 0.22
C TRP A 76 -4.58 18.63 -1.29
N SER A 77 -3.56 18.10 -1.98
CA SER A 77 -3.51 18.06 -3.45
C SER A 77 -4.46 17.04 -4.09
N VAL A 78 -5.10 16.18 -3.29
CA VAL A 78 -6.10 15.22 -3.78
C VAL A 78 -7.38 15.93 -4.25
N MET A 79 -7.73 17.03 -3.57
CA MET A 79 -8.91 17.82 -3.87
C MET A 79 -8.52 19.29 -4.14
N CYS A 80 -8.25 19.59 -5.40
CA CYS A 80 -8.02 20.98 -5.81
C CYS A 80 -9.31 21.80 -5.83
N HIS A 81 -9.20 23.10 -5.64
CA HIS A 81 -10.28 24.03 -5.92
C HIS A 81 -10.65 23.98 -7.40
N ARG A 82 -11.92 24.19 -7.70
CA ARG A 82 -12.42 24.21 -9.09
C ARG A 82 -13.28 25.43 -9.34
N LEU A 83 -12.96 26.13 -10.43
CA LEU A 83 -13.74 27.24 -10.95
C LEU A 83 -14.36 26.86 -12.28
N ASN A 84 -15.68 27.09 -12.44
CA ASN A 84 -16.39 26.87 -13.67
C ASN A 84 -16.68 28.22 -14.34
N PHE A 85 -16.46 28.33 -15.64
CA PHE A 85 -16.62 29.58 -16.38
C PHE A 85 -17.88 29.56 -17.21
N ASP A 86 -18.61 30.71 -17.19
CA ASP A 86 -19.71 30.92 -18.05
C ASP A 86 -19.29 31.29 -19.49
N ALA A 87 -20.24 31.04 -20.42
CA ALA A 87 -20.00 31.03 -21.81
C ALA A 87 -19.94 32.41 -22.48
N GLU A 88 -20.56 33.45 -21.98
CA GLU A 88 -21.03 34.52 -22.89
C GLU A 88 -20.59 35.95 -22.53
N ARG A 89 -19.84 36.21 -21.42
CA ARG A 89 -19.47 37.58 -21.04
C ARG A 89 -18.02 37.73 -20.63
N GLY A 90 -17.40 38.85 -20.94
CA GLY A 90 -16.12 39.30 -20.35
C GLY A 90 -16.32 39.75 -18.90
N LEU A 91 -16.67 38.81 -18.01
CA LEU A 91 -16.99 39.06 -16.62
C LEU A 91 -15.71 39.11 -15.76
N ASN A 92 -15.76 39.86 -14.67
CA ASN A 92 -14.77 39.76 -13.61
C ASN A 92 -15.21 38.69 -12.62
N TYR A 93 -14.30 37.78 -12.30
CA TYR A 93 -14.52 36.76 -11.29
C TYR A 93 -13.83 37.18 -10.00
N CYS A 94 -14.57 37.20 -8.88
CA CYS A 94 -14.05 37.41 -7.52
C CYS A 94 -14.24 36.11 -6.74
N VAL A 95 -13.16 35.41 -6.51
CA VAL A 95 -13.16 34.10 -5.84
C VAL A 95 -12.70 34.29 -4.40
N TYR A 96 -13.43 33.68 -3.47
CA TYR A 96 -13.14 33.67 -2.05
C TYR A 96 -13.10 32.22 -1.58
N ASP A 97 -11.90 31.72 -1.28
CA ASP A 97 -11.62 30.33 -0.94
C ASP A 97 -11.18 30.19 0.52
N HIS A 98 -11.33 28.99 1.06
CA HIS A 98 -10.74 28.56 2.31
C HIS A 98 -9.55 27.66 2.06
N TRP A 99 -8.56 27.68 2.96
CA TRP A 99 -7.42 26.77 2.90
C TRP A 99 -7.84 25.30 3.10
N ASN A 100 -7.31 24.43 2.27
CA ASN A 100 -7.68 23.03 2.16
C ASN A 100 -6.68 22.12 2.89
N ASP A 101 -6.92 21.83 4.16
CA ASP A 101 -6.21 20.75 4.88
C ASP A 101 -6.85 19.38 4.60
N ILE A 102 -6.14 18.29 4.97
CA ILE A 102 -6.70 16.94 4.91
C ILE A 102 -7.81 16.83 5.98
N PRO A 103 -9.08 16.66 5.57
CA PRO A 103 -10.17 16.59 6.54
C PRO A 103 -10.16 15.26 7.30
N GLU A 104 -10.80 15.24 8.47
CA GLU A 104 -10.94 14.03 9.30
C GLU A 104 -11.63 12.89 8.54
N ASP A 105 -12.57 13.22 7.68
CA ASP A 105 -13.33 12.29 6.86
C ASP A 105 -12.83 12.21 5.40
N SER A 106 -11.53 12.45 5.19
CA SER A 106 -10.86 12.40 3.87
C SER A 106 -11.12 11.09 3.10
N TYR A 107 -11.38 9.99 3.80
CA TYR A 107 -11.75 8.71 3.18
C TYR A 107 -13.01 8.80 2.32
N LEU A 108 -13.94 9.72 2.61
CA LEU A 108 -15.15 9.96 1.81
C LEU A 108 -14.85 10.55 0.42
N TYR A 109 -13.66 11.12 0.24
CA TYR A 109 -13.18 11.63 -1.05
C TYR A 109 -12.39 10.58 -1.85
N SER A 110 -12.09 9.44 -1.24
CA SER A 110 -11.37 8.35 -1.91
C SER A 110 -12.19 7.74 -3.04
N SER A 111 -11.51 7.18 -4.05
CA SER A 111 -12.19 6.43 -5.12
C SER A 111 -12.94 5.22 -4.56
N ALA A 112 -12.45 4.62 -3.48
CA ALA A 112 -13.14 3.53 -2.80
C ALA A 112 -14.55 3.90 -2.33
N ILE A 113 -14.71 5.04 -1.71
CA ILE A 113 -16.01 5.46 -1.18
C ILE A 113 -16.77 6.30 -2.21
N ALA A 114 -16.18 7.37 -2.71
CA ALA A 114 -16.88 8.29 -3.61
C ALA A 114 -17.28 7.65 -4.95
N ASP A 115 -16.35 6.94 -5.59
CA ASP A 115 -16.57 6.42 -6.94
C ASP A 115 -17.19 5.00 -6.91
N CYS A 116 -16.71 4.13 -6.02
CA CYS A 116 -17.15 2.73 -5.96
C CYS A 116 -18.42 2.55 -5.10
N VAL A 117 -18.36 2.86 -3.81
CA VAL A 117 -19.48 2.57 -2.89
C VAL A 117 -20.66 3.50 -3.11
N VAL A 118 -20.42 4.81 -3.15
CA VAL A 118 -21.46 5.83 -3.42
C VAL A 118 -21.80 5.82 -4.90
N GLY A 119 -20.80 5.91 -5.77
CA GLY A 119 -20.97 5.85 -7.21
C GLY A 119 -21.76 7.03 -7.78
N LYS A 120 -21.71 8.19 -7.15
CA LYS A 120 -22.44 9.37 -7.56
C LYS A 120 -21.76 9.99 -8.78
N LYS A 121 -22.51 10.16 -9.87
CA LYS A 121 -22.00 10.80 -11.08
C LYS A 121 -22.04 12.32 -10.93
N GLN A 122 -20.97 12.99 -11.36
CA GLN A 122 -20.97 14.44 -11.45
C GLN A 122 -22.06 14.90 -12.43
N GLU A 123 -22.81 15.91 -12.02
CA GLU A 123 -23.85 16.52 -12.88
C GLU A 123 -23.23 17.56 -13.80
N LYS A 124 -23.82 17.76 -14.99
CA LYS A 124 -23.39 18.85 -15.87
C LYS A 124 -23.82 20.16 -15.24
N VAL A 125 -22.85 21.01 -14.91
CA VAL A 125 -23.09 22.32 -14.32
C VAL A 125 -23.73 23.23 -15.37
N LYS A 126 -24.86 23.86 -15.00
CA LYS A 126 -25.45 24.98 -15.74
C LYS A 126 -25.22 26.22 -14.89
N LEU A 127 -24.44 27.15 -15.41
CA LEU A 127 -24.25 28.45 -14.79
C LEU A 127 -25.40 29.37 -15.23
N ASN A 128 -26.04 30.01 -14.26
CA ASN A 128 -27.03 31.03 -14.53
C ASN A 128 -26.35 32.40 -14.67
N ASN A 129 -26.71 33.12 -15.71
CA ASN A 129 -26.16 34.42 -16.05
C ASN A 129 -27.04 35.53 -15.48
N PHE A 130 -26.58 36.21 -14.44
CA PHE A 130 -27.22 37.40 -13.88
C PHE A 130 -26.30 38.63 -14.04
N ASN A 131 -26.83 39.82 -13.89
CA ASN A 131 -26.01 41.04 -13.88
C ASN A 131 -25.06 41.07 -12.68
N LYS A 132 -25.47 40.47 -11.56
CA LYS A 132 -24.65 40.16 -10.38
C LYS A 132 -24.83 38.68 -10.07
N SER A 133 -23.84 37.86 -10.28
CA SER A 133 -23.93 36.43 -10.01
C SER A 133 -23.21 36.10 -8.73
N VAL A 134 -23.90 35.47 -7.75
CA VAL A 134 -23.32 34.94 -6.52
C VAL A 134 -23.38 33.43 -6.57
N THR A 135 -22.25 32.78 -6.69
CA THR A 135 -22.12 31.33 -6.63
C THR A 135 -21.62 30.91 -5.26
N LEU A 136 -22.44 30.17 -4.52
CA LEU A 136 -22.07 29.58 -3.24
C LEU A 136 -21.65 28.15 -3.46
N LYS A 137 -20.46 27.80 -2.94
CA LYS A 137 -19.90 26.45 -2.93
C LYS A 137 -19.89 25.90 -1.51
N VAL A 138 -20.13 24.59 -1.35
CA VAL A 138 -20.04 23.89 -0.08
C VAL A 138 -19.59 22.44 -0.28
N ARG A 139 -18.80 21.93 0.62
CA ARG A 139 -18.48 20.49 0.70
C ARG A 139 -19.47 19.77 1.58
N ALA A 140 -19.93 18.61 1.12
CA ALA A 140 -20.86 17.74 1.83
C ALA A 140 -20.55 16.28 1.50
N PRO A 141 -19.45 15.73 2.07
CA PRO A 141 -18.92 14.42 1.67
C PRO A 141 -19.76 13.22 2.13
N GLN A 142 -20.59 13.37 3.18
CA GLN A 142 -21.39 12.28 3.74
C GLN A 142 -22.59 11.87 2.86
N LEU A 143 -22.93 12.64 1.82
CA LEU A 143 -24.12 12.42 1.01
C LEU A 143 -24.06 11.10 0.24
N ARG A 144 -25.13 10.29 0.33
CA ARG A 144 -25.33 9.06 -0.44
C ARG A 144 -25.72 9.37 -1.91
N ALA A 145 -25.74 8.38 -2.77
CA ALA A 145 -26.09 8.55 -4.18
C ALA A 145 -27.48 9.15 -4.41
N GLU A 146 -28.43 8.80 -3.55
CA GLU A 146 -29.84 9.19 -3.64
C GLU A 146 -30.13 10.53 -2.96
N ASP A 147 -29.16 11.10 -2.22
CA ASP A 147 -29.29 12.36 -1.52
C ASP A 147 -29.13 13.53 -2.48
N GLN A 148 -30.02 14.50 -2.33
CA GLN A 148 -30.00 15.78 -3.04
C GLN A 148 -29.83 16.92 -2.05
N LEU A 149 -28.81 17.76 -2.22
CA LEU A 149 -28.52 18.91 -1.37
C LEU A 149 -29.35 20.12 -1.78
N TYR A 150 -29.86 20.84 -0.79
CA TYR A 150 -30.59 22.09 -0.93
C TYR A 150 -30.05 23.16 0.00
N LEU A 151 -30.05 24.41 -0.49
CA LEU A 151 -29.79 25.61 0.30
C LEU A 151 -31.11 26.34 0.53
N ILE A 152 -31.36 26.78 1.77
CA ILE A 152 -32.53 27.58 2.15
C ILE A 152 -32.07 28.69 3.08
N GLY A 153 -32.81 29.78 3.10
CA GLY A 153 -32.47 30.91 3.99
C GLY A 153 -33.59 31.93 4.14
N ALA A 154 -33.30 32.98 4.92
CA ALA A 154 -34.26 34.04 5.26
C ALA A 154 -34.63 34.88 4.04
N GLU A 155 -33.68 35.13 3.14
CA GLU A 155 -33.92 35.95 1.95
C GLU A 155 -34.95 35.31 1.00
N PRO A 156 -35.82 36.09 0.32
CA PRO A 156 -36.72 35.57 -0.71
C PRO A 156 -35.99 34.81 -1.83
N ALA A 157 -34.79 35.27 -2.19
CA ALA A 157 -33.92 34.59 -3.17
C ALA A 157 -33.41 33.22 -2.67
N LEU A 158 -33.41 32.98 -1.35
CA LEU A 158 -33.05 31.72 -0.71
C LEU A 158 -34.28 30.88 -0.31
N GLY A 159 -35.51 31.28 -0.74
CA GLY A 159 -36.76 30.58 -0.49
C GLY A 159 -37.49 31.00 0.79
N ALA A 160 -37.04 32.02 1.52
CA ALA A 160 -37.70 32.56 2.74
C ALA A 160 -38.16 31.44 3.70
N TRP A 161 -37.27 30.50 4.02
CA TRP A 161 -37.50 29.31 4.85
C TRP A 161 -38.63 28.38 4.38
N ASN A 162 -39.06 28.49 3.11
CA ASN A 162 -40.02 27.58 2.54
C ASN A 162 -39.31 26.46 1.79
N GLU A 163 -39.35 25.25 2.30
CA GLU A 163 -38.66 24.08 1.73
C GLU A 163 -39.03 23.78 0.28
N LYS A 164 -40.22 24.15 -0.14
CA LYS A 164 -40.65 24.01 -1.55
C LYS A 164 -39.98 25.01 -2.50
N LYS A 165 -39.44 26.09 -1.95
CA LYS A 165 -38.72 27.16 -2.67
C LYS A 165 -37.21 27.09 -2.45
N ALA A 166 -36.71 26.14 -1.69
CA ALA A 166 -35.30 25.95 -1.45
C ALA A 166 -34.52 25.74 -2.76
N LEU A 167 -33.30 26.23 -2.80
CA LEU A 167 -32.45 26.15 -3.99
C LEU A 167 -31.78 24.76 -4.08
N LYS A 168 -32.09 24.04 -5.13
CA LYS A 168 -31.40 22.78 -5.45
C LYS A 168 -29.96 23.07 -5.80
N MET A 169 -29.00 22.41 -5.18
CA MET A 169 -27.58 22.51 -5.48
C MET A 169 -27.15 21.43 -6.48
N THR A 170 -26.11 21.72 -7.25
CA THR A 170 -25.52 20.83 -8.27
C THR A 170 -24.12 20.43 -7.83
N GLN A 171 -23.81 19.14 -7.87
CA GLN A 171 -22.47 18.66 -7.60
C GLN A 171 -21.57 18.94 -8.82
N HIS A 172 -20.58 19.82 -8.65
CA HIS A 172 -19.67 20.21 -9.73
C HIS A 172 -18.25 19.63 -9.59
N ASN A 173 -17.91 19.20 -8.40
CA ASN A 173 -16.67 18.50 -8.09
C ASN A 173 -16.96 17.38 -7.10
N ILE A 174 -16.00 16.51 -6.80
CA ILE A 174 -16.17 15.40 -5.87
C ILE A 174 -16.57 15.96 -4.50
N ASN A 175 -17.77 15.57 -4.04
CA ASN A 175 -18.33 16.00 -2.75
C ASN A 175 -18.44 17.52 -2.57
N GLU A 176 -18.33 18.31 -3.62
CA GLU A 176 -18.49 19.76 -3.61
C GLU A 176 -19.70 20.16 -4.46
N TRP A 177 -20.55 20.96 -3.90
CA TRP A 177 -21.84 21.39 -4.44
C TRP A 177 -21.86 22.89 -4.63
N MET A 178 -22.58 23.36 -5.65
CA MET A 178 -22.72 24.78 -5.94
C MET A 178 -24.15 25.15 -6.32
N VAL A 179 -24.48 26.42 -6.09
CA VAL A 179 -25.68 27.08 -6.61
C VAL A 179 -25.37 28.52 -6.93
N THR A 180 -25.90 29.01 -8.04
CA THR A 180 -25.76 30.43 -8.44
C THR A 180 -27.06 31.18 -8.18
N ILE A 181 -26.92 32.31 -7.48
CA ILE A 181 -28.03 33.19 -7.06
C ILE A 181 -27.91 34.51 -7.81
N ASP A 182 -29.05 35.13 -8.16
CA ASP A 182 -29.10 36.50 -8.66
C ASP A 182 -28.81 37.50 -7.50
N GLY A 183 -27.58 38.01 -7.44
CA GLY A 183 -27.12 38.94 -6.41
C GLY A 183 -27.91 40.22 -6.37
N ALA A 184 -28.58 40.64 -7.49
CA ALA A 184 -29.44 41.82 -7.50
C ALA A 184 -30.74 41.61 -6.71
N LYS A 185 -31.13 40.38 -6.43
CA LYS A 185 -32.31 40.03 -5.62
C LYS A 185 -32.03 39.84 -4.14
N LEU A 186 -30.79 39.96 -3.72
CA LEU A 186 -30.42 39.91 -2.32
C LEU A 186 -30.67 41.29 -1.67
N ALA A 187 -31.46 41.33 -0.64
CA ALA A 187 -31.73 42.55 0.13
C ALA A 187 -30.58 42.93 1.06
N SER A 188 -29.76 41.99 1.46
CA SER A 188 -28.63 42.18 2.38
C SER A 188 -27.41 41.38 1.90
N SER A 189 -26.20 41.89 2.21
CA SER A 189 -24.95 41.14 2.05
C SER A 189 -24.77 40.10 3.18
N ARG A 190 -25.53 40.25 4.29
CA ARG A 190 -25.55 39.30 5.40
C ARG A 190 -26.71 38.32 5.23
N LEU A 191 -26.38 37.08 4.87
CA LEU A 191 -27.33 36.02 4.60
C LEU A 191 -27.45 35.11 5.82
N GLU A 192 -28.69 34.78 6.21
CA GLU A 192 -28.95 33.69 7.13
C GLU A 192 -29.47 32.50 6.33
N ALA A 193 -28.75 31.35 6.41
CA ALA A 193 -28.98 30.20 5.56
C ALA A 193 -28.72 28.90 6.32
N LYS A 194 -29.20 27.79 5.73
CA LYS A 194 -28.97 26.43 6.21
C LYS A 194 -29.03 25.42 5.07
N PHE A 195 -28.36 24.29 5.23
CA PHE A 195 -28.44 23.19 4.28
C PHE A 195 -29.36 22.08 4.78
N PHE A 196 -30.01 21.40 3.84
CA PHE A 196 -30.70 20.15 4.11
C PHE A 196 -30.60 19.23 2.89
N ILE A 197 -30.76 17.94 3.12
CA ILE A 197 -30.83 16.93 2.07
C ILE A 197 -32.23 16.34 1.99
N LYS A 198 -32.63 15.93 0.77
CA LYS A 198 -33.78 15.07 0.50
C LYS A 198 -33.29 13.76 -0.06
N ASN A 199 -33.75 12.67 0.49
CA ASN A 199 -33.43 11.33 -0.01
C ASN A 199 -34.59 10.78 -0.84
N LYS A 200 -34.33 10.54 -2.13
CA LYS A 200 -35.33 10.02 -3.06
C LYS A 200 -35.75 8.57 -2.76
N ALA A 201 -34.87 7.79 -2.17
CA ALA A 201 -35.18 6.40 -1.81
C ALA A 201 -36.06 6.31 -0.55
N ASP A 202 -36.10 7.37 0.28
CA ASP A 202 -36.87 7.45 1.51
C ASP A 202 -37.97 8.53 1.43
N ASN A 203 -38.79 8.46 0.37
CA ASN A 203 -39.94 9.35 0.16
C ASN A 203 -39.64 10.84 0.36
N ASP A 204 -38.48 11.32 -0.10
CA ASP A 204 -38.01 12.70 0.09
C ASP A 204 -37.88 13.14 1.57
N ALA A 205 -37.59 12.21 2.48
CA ALA A 205 -37.29 12.52 3.86
C ALA A 205 -36.22 13.61 3.98
N ILE A 206 -36.49 14.61 4.82
CA ILE A 206 -35.59 15.76 5.01
C ILE A 206 -34.66 15.49 6.19
N VAL A 207 -33.35 15.69 5.94
CA VAL A 207 -32.32 15.69 6.98
C VAL A 207 -31.60 17.02 6.95
N TRP A 208 -31.61 17.73 8.06
CA TRP A 208 -30.91 19.02 8.22
C TRP A 208 -29.45 18.81 8.58
N GLU A 209 -28.60 19.76 8.14
CA GLU A 209 -27.22 19.78 8.59
C GLU A 209 -27.10 19.96 10.12
N TYR A 210 -26.02 19.42 10.68
CA TYR A 210 -25.75 19.42 12.11
C TYR A 210 -25.07 20.71 12.56
N SER A 211 -25.85 21.84 12.59
CA SER A 211 -25.35 23.14 13.02
C SER A 211 -26.55 24.06 13.27
N ASP A 212 -26.31 25.23 13.88
CA ASP A 212 -27.21 26.36 13.84
C ASP A 212 -27.32 26.93 12.42
N ASN A 213 -28.20 27.95 12.23
CA ASN A 213 -28.25 28.65 10.97
C ASN A 213 -26.92 29.35 10.69
N ARG A 214 -26.45 29.26 9.45
CA ARG A 214 -25.21 29.94 9.01
C ARG A 214 -25.48 31.42 8.83
N ILE A 215 -24.56 32.24 9.27
CA ILE A 215 -24.49 33.65 8.92
C ILE A 215 -23.33 33.84 7.95
N VAL A 216 -23.67 34.23 6.73
CA VAL A 216 -22.68 34.42 5.66
C VAL A 216 -22.64 35.91 5.33
N GLU A 217 -21.48 36.54 5.46
CA GLU A 217 -21.25 37.93 5.11
C GLU A 217 -20.54 37.99 3.74
N LEU A 218 -21.31 38.33 2.71
CA LEU A 218 -20.76 38.42 1.36
C LEU A 218 -20.00 39.74 1.18
N PRO A 219 -18.81 39.70 0.56
CA PRO A 219 -18.10 40.91 0.13
C PRO A 219 -18.92 41.79 -0.83
N ALA A 220 -18.54 43.05 -0.93
CA ALA A 220 -19.13 43.94 -1.90
C ALA A 220 -18.80 43.47 -3.33
N MET A 221 -19.76 43.65 -4.27
CA MET A 221 -19.58 43.31 -5.67
C MET A 221 -20.21 44.36 -6.58
N ASP A 222 -19.61 44.60 -7.75
CA ASP A 222 -20.09 45.49 -8.76
C ASP A 222 -21.03 44.79 -9.77
N GLU A 223 -21.74 45.60 -10.58
CA GLU A 223 -22.48 45.09 -11.72
C GLU A 223 -21.50 44.47 -12.76
N GLY A 224 -21.85 43.31 -13.28
CA GLY A 224 -20.99 42.55 -14.17
C GLY A 224 -20.06 41.56 -13.47
N ASP A 225 -19.99 41.56 -12.14
CA ASP A 225 -19.13 40.60 -11.41
C ASP A 225 -19.80 39.25 -11.18
N VAL A 226 -18.96 38.22 -11.13
CA VAL A 226 -19.30 36.87 -10.66
C VAL A 226 -18.51 36.60 -9.38
N MET A 227 -19.20 36.59 -8.27
CA MET A 227 -18.63 36.19 -6.99
C MET A 227 -18.74 34.68 -6.85
N VAL A 228 -17.64 34.02 -6.51
CA VAL A 228 -17.59 32.60 -6.13
C VAL A 228 -17.12 32.52 -4.70
N TYR A 229 -18.03 32.13 -3.80
CA TYR A 229 -17.78 32.13 -2.36
C TYR A 229 -17.87 30.73 -1.79
N GLU A 230 -16.79 30.23 -1.18
CA GLU A 230 -16.73 28.95 -0.54
C GLU A 230 -17.25 29.06 0.89
N LEU A 231 -18.17 28.16 1.24
CA LEU A 231 -18.73 28.03 2.58
C LEU A 231 -18.05 26.89 3.33
N ASP A 232 -18.04 26.97 4.66
CA ASP A 232 -17.60 25.88 5.52
C ASP A 232 -18.38 24.59 5.21
N GLU A 233 -17.73 23.44 5.43
CA GLU A 233 -18.31 22.12 5.17
C GLU A 233 -19.64 21.91 5.88
N ALA A 234 -20.59 21.26 5.20
CA ALA A 234 -21.87 20.89 5.75
C ALA A 234 -21.85 19.45 6.27
N PHE A 235 -22.16 19.26 7.55
CA PHE A 235 -22.20 17.95 8.20
C PHE A 235 -23.63 17.49 8.43
N PHE A 236 -23.89 16.21 8.10
CA PHE A 236 -25.19 15.59 8.25
C PHE A 236 -25.09 14.40 9.22
N PRO A 237 -26.13 14.14 10.05
CA PRO A 237 -26.16 13.01 10.98
C PRO A 237 -26.45 11.69 10.24
N LEU A 238 -25.56 11.30 9.34
CA LEU A 238 -25.64 10.05 8.59
C LEU A 238 -24.75 8.98 9.22
N PRO A 239 -25.10 7.69 9.07
CA PRO A 239 -24.29 6.60 9.60
C PRO A 239 -22.87 6.60 9.03
N ALA A 240 -21.89 6.30 9.88
CA ALA A 240 -20.51 6.14 9.45
C ALA A 240 -20.36 4.93 8.52
N VAL A 241 -19.42 5.03 7.56
CA VAL A 241 -19.11 3.94 6.62
C VAL A 241 -18.45 2.79 7.37
N ARG A 242 -19.06 1.58 7.30
CA ARG A 242 -18.50 0.34 7.82
C ARG A 242 -18.66 -0.76 6.78
N ILE A 243 -17.56 -1.40 6.39
CA ILE A 243 -17.50 -2.32 5.26
C ILE A 243 -16.89 -3.65 5.69
N ALA A 244 -17.52 -4.75 5.27
CA ALA A 244 -16.97 -6.09 5.34
C ALA A 244 -16.36 -6.49 3.99
N GLY A 245 -15.31 -7.30 4.04
CA GLY A 245 -14.63 -7.76 2.84
C GLY A 245 -13.91 -9.10 3.02
N THR A 246 -13.40 -9.58 1.90
CA THR A 246 -12.62 -10.83 1.82
C THR A 246 -11.23 -10.54 1.29
N LEU A 247 -10.21 -11.18 1.90
CA LEU A 247 -8.86 -11.27 1.37
C LEU A 247 -8.67 -12.65 0.73
N VAL A 248 -8.22 -12.67 -0.51
CA VAL A 248 -7.78 -13.89 -1.19
C VAL A 248 -6.73 -13.55 -2.26
N PRO A 249 -5.58 -14.23 -2.29
CA PRO A 249 -4.62 -14.05 -3.38
C PRO A 249 -5.24 -14.44 -4.72
N VAL A 250 -4.95 -13.68 -5.79
CA VAL A 250 -5.48 -14.05 -7.13
C VAL A 250 -5.04 -15.44 -7.53
N PHE A 251 -3.78 -15.80 -7.29
CA PHE A 251 -3.28 -17.14 -7.60
C PHE A 251 -3.99 -18.29 -6.86
N SER A 252 -4.59 -18.00 -5.71
CA SER A 252 -5.30 -18.98 -4.88
C SER A 252 -6.74 -19.26 -5.36
N LEU A 253 -7.29 -18.42 -6.22
CA LEU A 253 -8.64 -18.59 -6.74
C LEU A 253 -8.77 -19.88 -7.56
N ARG A 254 -9.93 -20.52 -7.47
CA ARG A 254 -10.31 -21.69 -8.24
C ARG A 254 -11.70 -21.50 -8.84
N SER A 255 -11.82 -21.71 -10.13
CA SER A 255 -13.11 -21.86 -10.82
C SER A 255 -13.11 -23.12 -11.67
N GLU A 256 -14.26 -23.50 -12.22
CA GLU A 256 -14.38 -24.64 -13.14
C GLU A 256 -13.54 -24.43 -14.42
N SER A 257 -13.28 -23.18 -14.79
CA SER A 257 -12.53 -22.80 -15.99
C SER A 257 -11.07 -22.38 -15.75
N SER A 258 -10.58 -22.38 -14.52
CA SER A 258 -9.19 -22.01 -14.21
C SER A 258 -8.16 -22.92 -14.88
N PHE A 259 -6.97 -22.40 -15.14
CA PHE A 259 -5.85 -23.14 -15.70
C PHE A 259 -4.85 -23.62 -14.63
N GLY A 260 -5.32 -24.18 -13.54
CA GLY A 260 -4.50 -24.63 -12.42
C GLY A 260 -3.98 -23.54 -11.48
N ILE A 261 -4.32 -22.30 -11.76
CA ILE A 261 -4.04 -21.09 -10.96
C ILE A 261 -5.19 -20.11 -11.14
N GLY A 262 -5.45 -19.28 -10.15
CA GLY A 262 -6.39 -18.17 -10.31
C GLY A 262 -5.87 -17.10 -11.25
N ASP A 263 -6.76 -16.49 -12.01
CA ASP A 263 -6.47 -15.46 -13.00
C ASP A 263 -7.45 -14.28 -12.92
N PHE A 264 -7.37 -13.33 -13.85
CA PHE A 264 -8.24 -12.16 -13.83
C PHE A 264 -9.70 -12.47 -14.19
N GLY A 265 -9.96 -13.56 -14.91
CA GLY A 265 -11.32 -14.08 -15.11
C GLY A 265 -11.91 -14.63 -13.82
N ASP A 266 -11.12 -15.35 -13.05
CA ASP A 266 -11.50 -15.86 -11.74
C ASP A 266 -11.70 -14.73 -10.73
N LEU A 267 -10.86 -13.69 -10.78
CA LEU A 267 -11.00 -12.49 -9.95
C LEU A 267 -12.36 -11.80 -10.21
N LYS A 268 -12.78 -11.72 -11.46
CA LYS A 268 -14.09 -11.18 -11.84
C LYS A 268 -15.24 -12.01 -11.23
N LYS A 269 -15.14 -13.34 -11.30
CA LYS A 269 -16.13 -14.25 -10.66
C LYS A 269 -16.14 -14.11 -9.13
N MET A 270 -14.98 -13.85 -8.52
CA MET A 270 -14.90 -13.62 -7.07
C MET A 270 -15.61 -12.33 -6.63
N VAL A 271 -15.62 -11.31 -7.49
CA VAL A 271 -16.44 -10.09 -7.28
C VAL A 271 -17.93 -10.46 -7.15
N ASP A 272 -18.43 -11.40 -7.94
CA ASP A 272 -19.84 -11.85 -7.87
C ASP A 272 -20.14 -12.44 -6.49
N TRP A 273 -19.26 -13.30 -5.96
CA TRP A 273 -19.47 -13.89 -4.64
C TRP A 273 -19.42 -12.85 -3.52
N VAL A 274 -18.46 -11.93 -3.57
CA VAL A 274 -18.33 -10.82 -2.61
C VAL A 274 -19.60 -9.95 -2.64
N SER A 275 -20.10 -9.64 -3.82
CA SER A 275 -21.35 -8.88 -3.99
C SER A 275 -22.58 -9.65 -3.50
N LEU A 276 -22.69 -10.94 -3.83
CA LEU A 276 -23.77 -11.83 -3.38
C LEU A 276 -23.87 -11.87 -1.85
N THR A 277 -22.73 -11.93 -1.18
CA THR A 277 -22.64 -11.97 0.29
C THR A 277 -22.78 -10.60 0.97
N GLN A 278 -23.13 -9.57 0.21
CA GLN A 278 -23.27 -8.18 0.68
C GLN A 278 -21.96 -7.54 1.20
N GLN A 279 -20.83 -8.16 0.95
CA GLN A 279 -19.54 -7.56 1.17
C GLN A 279 -19.29 -6.44 0.15
N ARG A 280 -18.41 -5.51 0.49
CA ARG A 280 -18.07 -4.35 -0.35
C ARG A 280 -16.57 -4.17 -0.59
N ALA A 281 -15.74 -5.12 -0.19
CA ALA A 281 -14.30 -5.07 -0.43
C ALA A 281 -13.74 -6.46 -0.78
N LEU A 282 -12.88 -6.48 -1.79
CA LEU A 282 -12.10 -7.65 -2.18
C LEU A 282 -10.63 -7.25 -2.18
N GLN A 283 -9.87 -7.78 -1.23
CA GLN A 283 -8.44 -7.54 -1.10
C GLN A 283 -7.66 -8.68 -1.71
N ILE A 284 -6.63 -8.35 -2.49
CA ILE A 284 -5.71 -9.30 -3.10
C ILE A 284 -4.28 -9.06 -2.63
N LEU A 285 -3.38 -9.99 -2.94
CA LEU A 285 -1.94 -9.84 -2.78
C LEU A 285 -1.31 -9.22 -4.03
N PRO A 286 0.00 -8.85 -4.01
CA PRO A 286 0.66 -8.24 -5.16
C PRO A 286 0.54 -9.06 -6.43
N ILE A 287 0.39 -8.39 -7.55
CA ILE A 287 0.11 -8.97 -8.86
C ILE A 287 1.17 -8.65 -9.92
N ASN A 288 2.23 -7.96 -9.52
CA ASN A 288 3.31 -7.64 -10.43
C ASN A 288 4.12 -8.88 -10.82
N ASP A 289 4.82 -8.79 -11.95
CA ASP A 289 5.66 -9.87 -12.45
C ASP A 289 6.86 -10.13 -11.53
N THR A 290 7.05 -11.38 -11.16
CA THR A 290 8.12 -11.87 -10.27
C THR A 290 9.06 -12.86 -10.96
N THR A 291 8.99 -12.96 -12.28
CA THR A 291 9.72 -13.99 -13.06
C THR A 291 11.22 -13.71 -13.13
N ILE A 292 11.99 -14.45 -12.38
CA ILE A 292 13.46 -14.39 -12.30
C ILE A 292 14.11 -15.65 -12.83
N THR A 293 13.66 -16.81 -12.35
CA THR A 293 14.30 -18.13 -12.62
C THR A 293 13.46 -19.06 -13.48
N HIS A 294 12.20 -18.72 -13.72
CA HIS A 294 11.18 -19.61 -14.32
C HIS A 294 10.91 -20.88 -13.49
N THR A 295 11.22 -20.85 -12.19
CA THR A 295 10.96 -21.95 -11.24
C THR A 295 9.97 -21.54 -10.19
N TRP A 296 9.54 -22.49 -9.35
CA TRP A 296 8.62 -22.25 -8.25
C TRP A 296 9.10 -21.17 -7.25
N THR A 297 10.40 -20.88 -7.21
CA THR A 297 10.94 -19.79 -6.37
C THR A 297 10.42 -18.42 -6.76
N ASP A 298 9.95 -18.27 -8.01
CA ASP A 298 9.31 -17.04 -8.50
C ASP A 298 7.86 -16.87 -8.00
N SER A 299 7.34 -17.86 -7.27
CA SER A 299 5.96 -17.80 -6.71
C SER A 299 5.78 -16.74 -5.61
N TYR A 300 6.86 -16.15 -5.11
CA TYR A 300 6.85 -15.12 -4.07
C TYR A 300 6.33 -13.79 -4.62
N PRO A 301 5.09 -13.35 -4.26
CA PRO A 301 4.44 -12.21 -4.93
C PRO A 301 5.07 -10.86 -4.60
N TYR A 302 5.85 -10.76 -3.52
CA TYR A 302 6.49 -9.51 -3.08
C TYR A 302 7.84 -9.24 -3.76
N SER A 303 8.37 -10.18 -4.55
CA SER A 303 9.66 -10.06 -5.24
C SER A 303 9.51 -9.65 -6.71
N CYS A 304 8.86 -8.51 -6.95
CA CYS A 304 8.59 -8.07 -8.32
C CYS A 304 9.86 -7.61 -9.05
N ILE A 305 9.90 -7.90 -10.36
CA ILE A 305 10.94 -7.41 -11.27
C ILE A 305 10.62 -6.03 -11.83
N SER A 306 9.36 -5.64 -11.80
CA SER A 306 8.87 -4.33 -12.24
C SER A 306 7.68 -3.90 -11.38
N ILE A 307 7.68 -2.64 -10.96
CA ILE A 307 6.56 -2.04 -10.23
C ILE A 307 5.34 -1.74 -11.12
N PHE A 308 5.46 -1.91 -12.43
CA PHE A 308 4.41 -1.65 -13.41
C PHE A 308 3.85 -2.91 -14.04
N ALA A 309 4.73 -3.81 -14.48
CA ALA A 309 4.35 -4.99 -15.23
C ALA A 309 3.56 -5.99 -14.39
N LEU A 310 2.51 -6.56 -14.97
CA LEU A 310 1.66 -7.57 -14.35
C LEU A 310 2.20 -8.97 -14.65
N HIS A 311 2.02 -9.91 -13.70
CA HIS A 311 2.52 -11.26 -13.86
C HIS A 311 1.74 -12.02 -14.94
N PRO A 312 2.41 -12.62 -15.95
CA PRO A 312 1.76 -13.33 -17.06
C PRO A 312 0.84 -14.48 -16.64
N GLN A 313 1.08 -15.09 -15.47
CA GLN A 313 0.23 -16.16 -14.95
C GLN A 313 -1.23 -15.76 -14.75
N TYR A 314 -1.52 -14.46 -14.61
CA TYR A 314 -2.89 -13.96 -14.35
C TYR A 314 -3.71 -13.73 -15.63
N VAL A 315 -3.16 -14.01 -16.82
CA VAL A 315 -3.93 -13.93 -18.05
C VAL A 315 -5.08 -14.96 -18.01
N ASP A 316 -6.30 -14.49 -18.21
CA ASP A 316 -7.45 -15.36 -18.50
C ASP A 316 -7.41 -15.77 -19.97
N LEU A 317 -7.00 -17.00 -20.23
CA LEU A 317 -6.93 -17.53 -21.59
C LEU A 317 -8.31 -17.74 -22.21
N ASN A 318 -9.36 -17.95 -21.39
CA ASN A 318 -10.73 -18.16 -21.89
C ASN A 318 -11.33 -16.88 -22.49
N ALA A 319 -10.84 -15.73 -22.10
CA ALA A 319 -11.27 -14.43 -22.64
C ALA A 319 -10.56 -14.04 -23.95
N LEU A 320 -9.63 -14.87 -24.42
CA LEU A 320 -8.85 -14.64 -25.63
C LEU A 320 -9.41 -15.44 -26.83
N PRO A 321 -9.10 -15.05 -28.07
CA PRO A 321 -9.44 -15.85 -29.24
C PRO A 321 -8.89 -17.28 -29.13
N ALA A 322 -9.66 -18.26 -29.59
CA ALA A 322 -9.20 -19.64 -29.59
C ALA A 322 -8.05 -19.85 -30.60
N LEU A 323 -7.14 -20.75 -30.26
CA LEU A 323 -6.14 -21.22 -31.23
C LEU A 323 -6.81 -21.86 -32.44
N LYS A 324 -6.33 -21.60 -33.65
CA LYS A 324 -6.88 -22.16 -34.89
C LYS A 324 -6.68 -23.66 -35.00
N ASP A 325 -5.53 -24.15 -34.54
CA ASP A 325 -5.17 -25.55 -34.54
C ASP A 325 -5.99 -26.33 -33.49
N LYS A 326 -6.78 -27.30 -33.95
CA LYS A 326 -7.61 -28.13 -33.10
C LYS A 326 -6.82 -29.03 -32.16
N GLU A 327 -5.73 -29.62 -32.65
CA GLU A 327 -4.89 -30.51 -31.85
C GLU A 327 -4.27 -29.74 -30.66
N GLN A 328 -3.81 -28.54 -30.90
CA GLN A 328 -3.31 -27.66 -29.85
C GLN A 328 -4.41 -27.28 -28.84
N ARG A 329 -5.63 -26.93 -29.31
CA ARG A 329 -6.76 -26.65 -28.41
C ARG A 329 -7.07 -27.85 -27.50
N ASP A 330 -7.15 -29.05 -28.09
CA ASP A 330 -7.46 -30.28 -27.34
C ASP A 330 -6.33 -30.60 -26.33
N LYS A 331 -5.06 -30.39 -26.71
CA LYS A 331 -3.90 -30.53 -25.81
C LYS A 331 -4.01 -29.59 -24.60
N PHE A 332 -4.22 -28.30 -24.83
CA PHE A 332 -4.29 -27.31 -23.73
C PHE A 332 -5.52 -27.52 -22.86
N GLU A 333 -6.67 -27.92 -23.42
CA GLU A 333 -7.86 -28.22 -22.62
C GLU A 333 -7.67 -29.45 -21.72
N ALA A 334 -6.99 -30.49 -22.20
CA ALA A 334 -6.63 -31.66 -21.39
C ALA A 334 -5.67 -31.25 -20.24
N LEU A 335 -4.65 -30.46 -20.56
CA LEU A 335 -3.69 -29.98 -19.58
C LEU A 335 -4.36 -29.03 -18.54
N ARG A 336 -5.26 -28.16 -18.99
CA ARG A 336 -6.05 -27.29 -18.11
C ARG A 336 -6.81 -28.10 -17.05
N LYS A 337 -7.53 -29.15 -17.51
CA LYS A 337 -8.29 -30.03 -16.60
C LYS A 337 -7.38 -30.75 -15.61
N GLU A 338 -6.24 -31.25 -16.08
CA GLU A 338 -5.25 -31.92 -15.23
C GLU A 338 -4.72 -30.97 -14.15
N LEU A 339 -4.22 -29.78 -14.53
CA LEU A 339 -3.65 -28.82 -13.62
C LEU A 339 -4.72 -28.22 -12.67
N ASN A 340 -5.96 -28.03 -13.17
CA ASN A 340 -7.05 -27.52 -12.35
C ASN A 340 -7.53 -28.51 -11.28
N ALA A 341 -7.32 -29.81 -11.49
CA ALA A 341 -7.63 -30.85 -10.51
C ALA A 341 -6.61 -30.95 -9.36
N LEU A 342 -5.44 -30.34 -9.50
CA LEU A 342 -4.39 -30.39 -8.46
C LEU A 342 -4.85 -29.64 -7.20
N PRO A 343 -4.55 -30.15 -5.99
CA PRO A 343 -4.92 -29.50 -4.73
C PRO A 343 -4.16 -28.20 -4.48
N GLN A 344 -2.98 -28.07 -5.02
CA GLN A 344 -2.09 -26.91 -4.91
C GLN A 344 -1.63 -26.45 -6.31
N ILE A 345 -1.02 -25.28 -6.39
CA ILE A 345 -0.51 -24.75 -7.66
C ILE A 345 0.80 -25.44 -8.02
N ASP A 346 0.89 -25.98 -9.24
CA ASP A 346 2.13 -26.35 -9.89
C ASP A 346 2.61 -25.14 -10.72
N TYR A 347 3.40 -24.29 -10.08
CA TYR A 347 3.79 -23.00 -10.63
C TYR A 347 4.51 -23.14 -11.99
N GLU A 348 5.44 -24.06 -12.10
CA GLU A 348 6.26 -24.23 -13.30
C GLU A 348 5.40 -24.70 -14.47
N ARG A 349 4.64 -25.77 -14.31
CA ARG A 349 3.78 -26.32 -15.37
C ARG A 349 2.71 -25.35 -15.85
N VAL A 350 2.12 -24.58 -14.90
CA VAL A 350 1.12 -23.57 -15.26
C VAL A 350 1.73 -22.45 -16.08
N ASN A 351 2.88 -21.92 -15.63
CA ASN A 351 3.53 -20.80 -16.31
C ASN A 351 4.08 -21.22 -17.68
N ASP A 352 4.67 -22.43 -17.79
CA ASP A 352 5.14 -22.98 -19.07
C ASP A 352 3.98 -23.12 -20.06
N ALA A 353 2.87 -23.70 -19.63
CA ALA A 353 1.68 -23.90 -20.48
C ALA A 353 1.06 -22.58 -20.93
N LYS A 354 0.89 -21.62 -20.02
CA LYS A 354 0.32 -20.31 -20.37
C LYS A 354 1.26 -19.53 -21.30
N THR A 355 2.56 -19.59 -21.09
CA THR A 355 3.56 -18.96 -21.97
C THR A 355 3.53 -19.58 -23.37
N GLU A 356 3.49 -20.92 -23.48
CA GLU A 356 3.36 -21.61 -24.77
C GLU A 356 2.10 -21.21 -25.51
N TYR A 357 0.96 -21.20 -24.82
CA TYR A 357 -0.33 -20.77 -25.39
C TYR A 357 -0.29 -19.33 -25.90
N LEU A 358 0.25 -18.41 -25.10
CA LEU A 358 0.34 -16.99 -25.47
C LEU A 358 1.28 -16.76 -26.64
N ARG A 359 2.37 -17.52 -26.76
CA ARG A 359 3.26 -17.46 -27.92
C ARG A 359 2.58 -17.94 -29.19
N LEU A 360 1.85 -19.04 -29.14
CA LEU A 360 1.05 -19.54 -30.29
C LEU A 360 0.00 -18.51 -30.70
N LEU A 361 -0.68 -17.91 -29.72
CA LEU A 361 -1.67 -16.88 -29.99
C LEU A 361 -1.04 -15.59 -30.55
N PHE A 362 0.14 -15.21 -30.06
CA PHE A 362 0.89 -14.08 -30.59
C PHE A 362 1.30 -14.30 -32.06
N GLU A 363 1.70 -15.52 -32.43
CA GLU A 363 1.95 -15.87 -33.84
C GLU A 363 0.68 -15.74 -34.70
N GLN A 364 -0.45 -16.11 -34.15
CA GLN A 364 -1.74 -16.09 -34.83
C GLN A 364 -2.33 -14.68 -34.97
N GLU A 365 -2.33 -13.87 -33.91
CA GLU A 365 -3.08 -12.61 -33.79
C GLU A 365 -2.19 -11.39 -33.46
N GLY A 366 -0.93 -11.61 -33.10
CA GLY A 366 -0.05 -10.57 -32.55
C GLY A 366 0.05 -9.32 -33.44
N GLN A 367 0.29 -9.51 -34.76
CA GLN A 367 0.38 -8.38 -35.69
C GLN A 367 -0.91 -7.56 -35.75
N LYS A 368 -2.06 -8.21 -35.73
CA LYS A 368 -3.37 -7.55 -35.73
C LYS A 368 -3.56 -6.72 -34.46
N VAL A 369 -3.18 -7.26 -33.29
CA VAL A 369 -3.28 -6.55 -32.02
C VAL A 369 -2.32 -5.38 -31.95
N LEU A 370 -1.04 -5.56 -32.28
CA LEU A 370 -0.02 -4.52 -32.24
C LEU A 370 -0.30 -3.34 -33.19
N THR A 371 -1.09 -3.55 -34.24
CA THR A 371 -1.48 -2.48 -35.18
C THR A 371 -2.82 -1.82 -34.85
N SER A 372 -3.54 -2.33 -33.84
CA SER A 372 -4.84 -1.77 -33.44
C SER A 372 -4.69 -0.41 -32.74
N ASP A 373 -5.71 0.45 -32.88
CA ASP A 373 -5.72 1.76 -32.25
C ASP A 373 -5.74 1.66 -30.71
N ALA A 374 -6.42 0.63 -30.16
CA ALA A 374 -6.42 0.37 -28.72
C ALA A 374 -5.02 0.03 -28.20
N PHE A 375 -4.26 -0.82 -28.90
CA PHE A 375 -2.88 -1.10 -28.50
C PHE A 375 -1.99 0.13 -28.64
N LYS A 376 -2.11 0.90 -29.71
CA LYS A 376 -1.33 2.13 -29.88
C LYS A 376 -1.56 3.13 -28.75
N ALA A 377 -2.81 3.32 -28.33
CA ALA A 377 -3.14 4.16 -27.19
C ALA A 377 -2.48 3.65 -25.90
N PHE A 378 -2.58 2.35 -25.63
CA PHE A 378 -1.90 1.70 -24.51
C PHE A 378 -0.38 1.88 -24.56
N PHE A 379 0.23 1.67 -25.74
CA PHE A 379 1.67 1.79 -25.91
C PHE A 379 2.15 3.23 -25.66
N ILE A 380 1.47 4.25 -26.18
CA ILE A 380 1.80 5.66 -25.94
C ILE A 380 1.77 5.97 -24.44
N GLU A 381 0.80 5.46 -23.73
CA GLU A 381 0.66 5.68 -22.29
C GLU A 381 1.76 4.97 -21.47
N THR A 382 2.22 3.81 -21.94
CA THR A 382 3.04 2.88 -21.13
C THR A 382 4.47 2.73 -21.62
N GLU A 383 4.86 3.25 -22.78
CA GLU A 383 6.16 2.98 -23.42
C GLU A 383 7.36 3.27 -22.50
N SER A 384 7.22 4.25 -21.60
CA SER A 384 8.30 4.66 -20.68
C SER A 384 8.75 3.55 -19.73
N TRP A 385 7.87 2.60 -19.41
CA TRP A 385 8.20 1.42 -18.61
C TRP A 385 8.05 0.11 -19.37
N LEU A 386 7.12 0.03 -20.30
CA LEU A 386 6.82 -1.19 -21.07
C LEU A 386 8.00 -1.60 -21.95
N VAL A 387 8.63 -0.64 -22.61
CA VAL A 387 9.78 -0.89 -23.46
C VAL A 387 10.98 -1.43 -22.65
N PRO A 388 11.46 -0.76 -21.60
CA PRO A 388 12.53 -1.33 -20.76
C PRO A 388 12.19 -2.68 -20.15
N TYR A 389 10.96 -2.89 -19.72
CA TYR A 389 10.50 -4.17 -19.18
C TYR A 389 10.60 -5.30 -20.21
N ALA A 390 10.11 -5.07 -21.43
CA ALA A 390 10.17 -6.07 -22.49
C ALA A 390 11.61 -6.38 -22.91
N GLN A 391 12.48 -5.37 -22.97
CA GLN A 391 13.91 -5.53 -23.22
C GLN A 391 14.58 -6.35 -22.10
N TYR A 392 14.27 -6.05 -20.84
CA TYR A 392 14.79 -6.82 -19.71
C TYR A 392 14.37 -8.29 -19.79
N CYS A 393 13.11 -8.58 -20.06
CA CYS A 393 12.61 -9.95 -20.20
C CYS A 393 13.32 -10.70 -21.34
N TYR A 394 13.49 -10.04 -22.49
CA TYR A 394 14.25 -10.61 -23.62
C TYR A 394 15.69 -10.91 -23.24
N MET A 395 16.38 -9.98 -22.57
CA MET A 395 17.78 -10.16 -22.18
C MET A 395 17.95 -11.23 -21.10
N ARG A 396 17.05 -11.28 -20.11
CA ARG A 396 16.99 -12.35 -19.09
C ARG A 396 16.89 -13.72 -19.77
N ASP A 397 15.92 -13.88 -20.66
CA ASP A 397 15.64 -15.16 -21.32
C ASP A 397 16.78 -15.56 -22.30
N LYS A 398 17.33 -14.60 -23.05
CA LYS A 398 18.49 -14.80 -23.92
C LYS A 398 19.73 -15.28 -23.16
N ASN A 399 20.00 -14.71 -22.00
CA ASN A 399 21.18 -15.02 -21.18
C ASN A 399 20.94 -16.19 -20.21
N GLY A 400 19.70 -16.67 -20.04
CA GLY A 400 19.33 -17.70 -19.08
C GLY A 400 19.53 -17.29 -17.62
N THR A 401 19.61 -16.01 -17.32
CA THR A 401 19.76 -15.44 -15.97
C THR A 401 19.23 -14.01 -15.90
N ALA A 402 18.58 -13.69 -14.78
CA ALA A 402 18.16 -12.34 -14.46
C ALA A 402 19.29 -11.46 -13.89
N ASP A 403 20.40 -12.06 -13.46
CA ASP A 403 21.57 -11.33 -12.97
C ASP A 403 22.24 -10.60 -14.13
N PHE A 404 21.81 -9.35 -14.36
CA PHE A 404 22.28 -8.51 -15.45
C PHE A 404 23.78 -8.19 -15.35
N SER A 405 24.40 -8.28 -14.18
CA SER A 405 25.86 -8.13 -14.04
C SER A 405 26.66 -9.22 -14.75
N ARG A 406 26.01 -10.34 -15.04
CA ARG A 406 26.58 -11.51 -15.73
C ARG A 406 26.23 -11.57 -17.22
N TRP A 407 25.44 -10.64 -17.72
CA TRP A 407 25.11 -10.57 -19.14
C TRP A 407 26.34 -10.18 -19.97
N SER A 408 26.46 -10.80 -21.10
CA SER A 408 27.60 -10.55 -22.00
C SER A 408 27.55 -9.17 -22.68
N ASP A 409 26.32 -8.66 -22.86
CA ASP A 409 25.99 -7.38 -23.47
C ASP A 409 24.82 -6.77 -22.69
N HIS A 410 24.63 -5.45 -22.74
CA HIS A 410 23.53 -4.73 -22.10
C HIS A 410 23.47 -4.91 -20.56
N ASN A 411 24.58 -5.13 -19.90
CA ASN A 411 24.65 -5.25 -18.43
C ASN A 411 24.36 -3.92 -17.70
N GLN A 412 24.40 -2.81 -18.42
CA GLN A 412 23.91 -1.50 -18.00
C GLN A 412 22.94 -1.00 -19.05
N TRP A 413 21.79 -0.48 -18.59
CA TRP A 413 20.79 0.05 -19.49
C TRP A 413 21.09 1.51 -19.86
N ASP A 414 20.95 1.87 -21.14
CA ASP A 414 21.04 3.24 -21.64
C ASP A 414 20.00 3.52 -22.74
N GLU A 415 19.84 4.80 -23.08
CA GLU A 415 18.85 5.24 -24.08
C GLU A 415 19.18 4.81 -25.51
N ALA A 416 20.45 4.64 -25.84
CA ALA A 416 20.88 4.17 -27.16
C ALA A 416 20.54 2.68 -27.35
N GLU A 417 20.82 1.87 -26.34
CA GLU A 417 20.45 0.45 -26.30
C GLU A 417 18.94 0.25 -26.37
N ARG A 418 18.16 1.09 -25.67
CA ARG A 418 16.72 1.09 -25.75
C ARG A 418 16.23 1.22 -27.20
N LYS A 419 16.75 2.16 -27.95
CA LYS A 419 16.37 2.37 -29.36
C LYS A 419 16.76 1.18 -30.24
N GLN A 420 17.92 0.59 -30.01
CA GLN A 420 18.39 -0.54 -30.77
C GLN A 420 17.52 -1.79 -30.54
N LEU A 421 17.35 -2.23 -29.29
CA LEU A 421 16.61 -3.46 -28.97
C LEU A 421 15.12 -3.39 -29.36
N SER A 422 14.52 -2.21 -29.41
CA SER A 422 13.11 -2.00 -29.75
C SER A 422 12.87 -1.60 -31.20
N SER A 423 13.90 -1.57 -32.04
CA SER A 423 13.75 -1.27 -33.48
C SER A 423 13.02 -2.42 -34.20
N PRO A 424 11.94 -2.13 -34.97
CA PRO A 424 11.25 -3.14 -35.77
C PRO A 424 12.14 -3.83 -36.84
N LYS A 425 13.30 -3.27 -37.12
CA LYS A 425 14.30 -3.84 -38.06
C LYS A 425 15.19 -4.87 -37.40
N GLU A 426 15.25 -4.91 -36.07
CA GLU A 426 16.11 -5.84 -35.35
C GLU A 426 15.46 -7.22 -35.20
N LYS A 427 16.31 -8.28 -35.23
CA LYS A 427 15.83 -9.65 -35.04
C LYS A 427 15.13 -9.86 -33.67
N ALA A 428 15.56 -9.13 -32.66
CA ALA A 428 15.02 -9.17 -31.31
C ALA A 428 13.59 -8.61 -31.21
N TYR A 429 13.16 -7.80 -32.18
CA TYR A 429 11.88 -7.08 -32.06
C TYR A 429 10.67 -8.00 -31.85
N LYS A 430 10.60 -9.13 -32.55
CA LYS A 430 9.49 -10.08 -32.40
C LYS A 430 9.39 -10.59 -30.94
N GLU A 431 10.54 -10.89 -30.33
CA GLU A 431 10.61 -11.37 -28.94
C GLU A 431 10.26 -10.26 -27.95
N VAL A 432 10.75 -9.06 -28.15
CA VAL A 432 10.41 -7.88 -27.33
C VAL A 432 8.92 -7.54 -27.46
N ALA A 433 8.38 -7.54 -28.67
CA ALA A 433 6.98 -7.23 -28.94
C ALA A 433 6.00 -8.27 -28.35
N PHE A 434 6.43 -9.50 -28.13
CA PHE A 434 5.65 -10.50 -27.40
C PHE A 434 5.30 -10.02 -26.00
N PHE A 435 6.25 -9.42 -25.28
CA PHE A 435 6.01 -8.89 -23.94
C PHE A 435 5.09 -7.65 -23.96
N TYR A 436 5.15 -6.82 -25.00
CA TYR A 436 4.15 -5.74 -25.20
C TYR A 436 2.74 -6.30 -25.31
N TYR A 437 2.59 -7.33 -26.12
CA TYR A 437 1.31 -8.01 -26.35
C TYR A 437 0.73 -8.59 -25.07
N VAL A 438 1.55 -9.31 -24.28
CA VAL A 438 1.12 -9.93 -23.02
C VAL A 438 0.70 -8.86 -22.00
N GLN A 439 1.47 -7.79 -21.85
CA GLN A 439 1.15 -6.72 -20.91
C GLN A 439 -0.10 -5.94 -21.32
N TYR A 440 -0.33 -5.76 -22.60
CA TYR A 440 -1.56 -5.17 -23.12
C TYR A 440 -2.80 -6.00 -22.75
N ILE A 441 -2.74 -7.32 -22.93
CA ILE A 441 -3.81 -8.25 -22.53
C ILE A 441 -4.08 -8.15 -21.02
N LEU A 442 -3.04 -8.26 -20.21
CA LEU A 442 -3.13 -8.23 -18.76
C LEU A 442 -3.75 -6.92 -18.26
N SER A 443 -3.27 -5.78 -18.77
CA SER A 443 -3.80 -4.47 -18.42
C SER A 443 -5.27 -4.33 -18.81
N SER A 444 -5.65 -4.80 -20.00
CA SER A 444 -7.03 -4.74 -20.48
C SER A 444 -7.96 -5.61 -19.62
N GLN A 445 -7.53 -6.82 -19.27
CA GLN A 445 -8.33 -7.73 -18.44
C GLN A 445 -8.50 -7.21 -17.03
N LEU A 446 -7.43 -6.75 -16.37
CA LEU A 446 -7.50 -6.24 -14.99
C LEU A 446 -8.32 -4.94 -14.92
N LYS A 447 -8.18 -4.05 -15.91
CA LYS A 447 -9.01 -2.85 -15.99
C LYS A 447 -10.50 -3.20 -16.11
N ALA A 448 -10.83 -4.19 -16.94
CA ALA A 448 -12.21 -4.67 -17.06
C ALA A 448 -12.74 -5.26 -15.74
N VAL A 449 -11.90 -5.96 -14.97
CA VAL A 449 -12.26 -6.45 -13.61
C VAL A 449 -12.52 -5.29 -12.67
N HIS A 450 -11.68 -4.26 -12.67
CA HIS A 450 -11.86 -3.08 -11.83
C HIS A 450 -13.17 -2.34 -12.14
N GLU A 451 -13.45 -2.09 -13.42
CA GLU A 451 -14.72 -1.49 -13.86
C GLU A 451 -15.94 -2.34 -13.46
N TYR A 452 -15.82 -3.66 -13.57
CA TYR A 452 -16.84 -4.60 -13.14
C TYR A 452 -17.07 -4.55 -11.62
N ALA A 453 -16.00 -4.53 -10.84
CA ALA A 453 -16.06 -4.43 -9.38
C ALA A 453 -16.74 -3.11 -8.94
N GLN A 454 -16.37 -1.99 -9.54
CA GLN A 454 -17.03 -0.69 -9.28
C GLN A 454 -18.53 -0.72 -9.62
N ALA A 455 -18.92 -1.31 -10.77
CA ALA A 455 -20.32 -1.46 -11.15
C ALA A 455 -21.12 -2.29 -10.15
N HIS A 456 -20.47 -3.22 -9.42
CA HIS A 456 -21.06 -4.04 -8.36
C HIS A 456 -20.86 -3.45 -6.96
N LYS A 457 -20.34 -2.22 -6.87
CA LYS A 457 -20.02 -1.54 -5.60
C LYS A 457 -19.07 -2.33 -4.69
N VAL A 458 -18.11 -3.03 -5.30
CA VAL A 458 -17.06 -3.79 -4.62
C VAL A 458 -15.72 -3.07 -4.80
N ILE A 459 -15.14 -2.61 -3.72
CA ILE A 459 -13.82 -2.01 -3.69
C ILE A 459 -12.79 -3.09 -4.01
N LEU A 460 -12.03 -2.92 -5.08
CA LEU A 460 -10.86 -3.75 -5.34
C LEU A 460 -9.66 -3.14 -4.64
N LYS A 461 -9.14 -3.84 -3.63
CA LYS A 461 -8.03 -3.39 -2.80
C LYS A 461 -6.76 -4.15 -3.16
N GLY A 462 -5.77 -3.43 -3.70
CA GLY A 462 -4.46 -3.97 -4.05
C GLY A 462 -3.50 -4.02 -2.87
N ASP A 463 -2.33 -4.61 -3.12
CA ASP A 463 -1.22 -4.67 -2.17
C ASP A 463 0.05 -4.20 -2.87
N ILE A 464 0.77 -3.27 -2.27
CA ILE A 464 1.94 -2.63 -2.85
C ILE A 464 3.18 -3.01 -2.03
N PRO A 465 4.04 -3.91 -2.54
CA PRO A 465 5.25 -4.35 -1.84
C PRO A 465 6.20 -3.21 -1.49
N ILE A 466 6.87 -3.28 -0.34
CA ILE A 466 7.93 -2.34 0.01
C ILE A 466 9.17 -2.54 -0.86
N GLY A 467 9.50 -3.77 -1.21
CA GLY A 467 10.71 -4.11 -1.95
C GLY A 467 10.51 -4.34 -3.44
N VAL A 468 11.62 -4.48 -4.14
CA VAL A 468 11.71 -4.98 -5.52
C VAL A 468 12.84 -6.00 -5.60
N ASN A 469 12.79 -6.89 -6.60
CA ASN A 469 13.87 -7.85 -6.78
C ASN A 469 15.20 -7.15 -7.13
N ARG A 470 16.28 -7.56 -6.47
CA ARG A 470 17.64 -7.03 -6.67
C ARG A 470 18.12 -7.09 -8.12
N TYR A 471 17.69 -8.10 -8.85
CA TYR A 471 18.01 -8.34 -10.25
C TYR A 471 16.85 -7.96 -11.19
N GLY A 472 15.89 -7.17 -10.72
CA GLY A 472 14.73 -6.79 -11.51
C GLY A 472 15.01 -5.66 -12.51
N CYS A 473 14.03 -5.44 -13.37
CA CYS A 473 14.06 -4.40 -14.41
C CYS A 473 14.24 -3.00 -13.80
N ASP A 474 13.58 -2.70 -12.68
CA ASP A 474 13.65 -1.37 -12.06
C ASP A 474 15.08 -1.05 -11.59
N VAL A 475 15.77 -2.04 -11.02
CA VAL A 475 17.18 -1.88 -10.59
C VAL A 475 18.12 -1.76 -11.79
N TRP A 476 17.89 -2.54 -12.85
CA TRP A 476 18.67 -2.47 -14.07
C TRP A 476 18.56 -1.11 -14.76
N THR A 477 17.34 -0.55 -14.83
CA THR A 477 17.07 0.69 -15.56
C THR A 477 17.33 1.94 -14.73
N GLN A 478 17.18 1.88 -13.41
CA GLN A 478 17.26 3.04 -12.51
C GLN A 478 18.08 2.73 -11.23
N PRO A 479 19.35 2.26 -11.37
CA PRO A 479 20.15 1.80 -10.23
C PRO A 479 20.42 2.87 -9.18
N ARG A 480 20.37 4.16 -9.54
CA ARG A 480 20.58 5.31 -8.64
C ARG A 480 19.62 5.34 -7.44
N TYR A 481 18.43 4.75 -7.59
CA TYR A 481 17.43 4.72 -6.52
C TYR A 481 17.63 3.60 -5.49
N PHE A 482 18.64 2.74 -5.69
CA PHE A 482 18.82 1.55 -4.88
C PHE A 482 20.20 1.43 -4.26
N ASN A 483 20.27 0.99 -3.01
CA ASN A 483 21.51 0.64 -2.32
C ASN A 483 21.74 -0.87 -2.46
N LEU A 484 22.69 -1.26 -3.30
CA LEU A 484 22.97 -2.67 -3.55
C LEU A 484 23.88 -3.31 -2.47
N ASN A 485 24.45 -2.49 -1.57
CA ASN A 485 25.27 -2.96 -0.44
C ASN A 485 24.44 -3.36 0.77
N GLY A 486 23.15 -3.06 0.77
CA GLY A 486 22.21 -3.41 1.83
C GLY A 486 21.18 -4.43 1.37
N GLN A 487 20.60 -5.12 2.34
CA GLN A 487 19.45 -6.02 2.18
C GLN A 487 18.34 -5.56 3.11
N ALA A 488 17.15 -5.33 2.59
CA ALA A 488 15.99 -5.02 3.41
C ALA A 488 15.52 -6.27 4.17
N GLY A 489 15.04 -6.07 5.38
CA GLY A 489 14.50 -7.13 6.20
C GLY A 489 13.72 -6.59 7.40
N ALA A 490 13.54 -7.45 8.40
CA ALA A 490 12.93 -7.09 9.68
C ALA A 490 13.84 -7.54 10.84
N PRO A 491 13.88 -6.78 11.95
CA PRO A 491 14.58 -7.23 13.17
C PRO A 491 13.88 -8.47 13.75
N PRO A 492 14.54 -9.17 14.70
CA PRO A 492 13.92 -10.28 15.42
C PRO A 492 12.56 -9.91 16.00
N ASP A 493 11.58 -10.75 15.77
CA ASP A 493 10.19 -10.60 16.20
C ASP A 493 9.54 -11.98 16.46
N ASP A 494 8.22 -11.99 16.65
CA ASP A 494 7.44 -13.21 16.86
C ASP A 494 7.43 -14.16 15.65
N PHE A 495 7.76 -13.67 14.46
CA PHE A 495 7.84 -14.47 13.23
C PHE A 495 9.20 -15.13 13.05
N SER A 496 10.28 -14.50 13.53
CA SER A 496 11.65 -15.01 13.38
C SER A 496 12.60 -14.50 14.46
N VAL A 497 13.18 -15.40 15.25
CA VAL A 497 14.15 -15.08 16.32
C VAL A 497 15.50 -14.54 15.78
N ASN A 498 15.84 -14.85 14.53
CA ASN A 498 17.05 -14.36 13.87
C ASN A 498 16.80 -13.13 12.98
N GLY A 499 15.59 -12.56 13.02
CA GLY A 499 15.14 -11.58 12.08
C GLY A 499 14.86 -12.18 10.70
N GLN A 500 14.28 -11.37 9.82
CA GLN A 500 13.99 -11.75 8.45
C GLN A 500 14.93 -11.00 7.50
N ASN A 501 15.51 -11.70 6.55
CA ASN A 501 16.28 -11.12 5.46
C ASN A 501 15.50 -11.34 4.14
N TRP A 502 14.89 -10.28 3.63
CA TRP A 502 14.09 -10.34 2.39
C TRP A 502 14.94 -10.29 1.12
N GLY A 503 16.22 -9.91 1.25
CA GLY A 503 17.17 -9.86 0.15
C GLY A 503 17.00 -8.70 -0.83
N PHE A 504 15.97 -7.87 -0.68
CA PHE A 504 15.74 -6.70 -1.54
C PHE A 504 16.80 -5.64 -1.31
N PRO A 505 17.19 -4.86 -2.34
CA PRO A 505 18.00 -3.67 -2.12
C PRO A 505 17.22 -2.66 -1.29
N THR A 506 17.90 -1.86 -0.49
CA THR A 506 17.28 -0.72 0.20
C THR A 506 17.21 0.48 -0.74
N TYR A 507 16.37 1.49 -0.42
CA TYR A 507 16.21 2.66 -1.26
C TYR A 507 17.22 3.75 -0.94
N ASN A 508 17.75 4.39 -1.97
CA ASN A 508 18.48 5.64 -1.85
C ASN A 508 17.48 6.80 -1.78
N TRP A 509 17.01 7.07 -0.56
CA TRP A 509 15.99 8.11 -0.35
C TRP A 509 16.47 9.52 -0.66
N GLU A 510 17.77 9.81 -0.59
CA GLU A 510 18.32 11.11 -0.96
C GLU A 510 18.03 11.40 -2.45
N GLU A 511 18.32 10.43 -3.32
CA GLU A 511 18.01 10.54 -4.75
C GLU A 511 16.51 10.59 -5.02
N MET A 512 15.72 9.75 -4.36
CA MET A 512 14.28 9.73 -4.54
C MET A 512 13.60 11.02 -4.09
N ILE A 513 14.00 11.59 -2.95
CA ILE A 513 13.45 12.85 -2.44
C ILE A 513 13.88 14.02 -3.32
N SER A 514 15.12 14.02 -3.84
CA SER A 514 15.66 15.10 -4.68
C SER A 514 14.82 15.32 -5.96
N ASP A 515 14.22 14.27 -6.51
CA ASP A 515 13.36 14.38 -7.68
C ASP A 515 11.85 14.42 -7.37
N GLY A 516 11.50 14.54 -6.07
CA GLY A 516 10.11 14.58 -5.61
C GLY A 516 9.44 13.23 -5.47
N CYS A 517 10.19 12.15 -5.31
CA CYS A 517 9.71 10.78 -5.17
C CYS A 517 8.96 10.25 -6.40
N LYS A 518 9.35 10.69 -7.59
CA LYS A 518 8.66 10.37 -8.86
C LYS A 518 8.49 8.88 -9.11
N TRP A 519 9.49 8.06 -8.75
CA TRP A 519 9.42 6.62 -8.92
C TRP A 519 8.24 6.00 -8.16
N TRP A 520 8.08 6.36 -6.89
CA TRP A 520 6.96 5.91 -6.05
C TRP A 520 5.61 6.49 -6.51
N ILE A 521 5.56 7.77 -6.84
CA ILE A 521 4.35 8.44 -7.33
C ILE A 521 3.83 7.73 -8.59
N ARG A 522 4.71 7.45 -9.56
CA ARG A 522 4.34 6.73 -10.78
C ARG A 522 3.81 5.31 -10.49
N ARG A 523 4.37 4.63 -9.49
CA ARG A 523 3.89 3.33 -9.03
C ARG A 523 2.43 3.42 -8.55
N PHE A 524 2.14 4.36 -7.64
CA PHE A 524 0.78 4.55 -7.13
C PHE A 524 -0.20 4.97 -8.23
N GLN A 525 0.20 5.87 -9.11
CA GLN A 525 -0.63 6.30 -10.25
C GLN A 525 -0.93 5.15 -11.22
N ASN A 526 0.02 4.27 -11.47
CA ASN A 526 -0.23 3.07 -12.28
C ASN A 526 -1.22 2.12 -11.59
N MET A 527 -1.07 1.89 -10.29
CA MET A 527 -1.95 1.02 -9.52
C MET A 527 -3.38 1.58 -9.42
N SER A 528 -3.55 2.91 -9.39
CA SER A 528 -4.89 3.55 -9.35
C SER A 528 -5.75 3.30 -10.60
N LYS A 529 -5.17 2.76 -11.67
CA LYS A 529 -5.91 2.31 -12.85
C LYS A 529 -6.70 1.02 -12.59
N TYR A 530 -6.31 0.28 -11.56
CA TYR A 530 -6.82 -1.06 -11.27
C TYR A 530 -7.46 -1.19 -9.88
N PHE A 531 -7.18 -0.26 -8.97
CA PHE A 531 -7.59 -0.35 -7.57
C PHE A 531 -8.20 0.95 -7.07
N ASP A 532 -9.12 0.81 -6.12
CA ASP A 532 -9.73 1.94 -5.40
C ASP A 532 -9.15 2.12 -3.99
N ALA A 533 -8.49 1.10 -3.48
CA ALA A 533 -7.78 1.09 -2.21
C ALA A 533 -6.51 0.26 -2.33
N TYR A 534 -5.57 0.46 -1.43
CA TYR A 534 -4.37 -0.37 -1.35
C TYR A 534 -3.87 -0.54 0.08
N ARG A 535 -3.20 -1.66 0.30
CA ARG A 535 -2.35 -1.89 1.46
C ARG A 535 -0.93 -1.47 1.09
N ILE A 536 -0.37 -0.53 1.83
CA ILE A 536 1.05 -0.24 1.72
C ILE A 536 1.78 -1.23 2.62
N ASP A 537 2.54 -2.11 1.98
CA ASP A 537 3.33 -3.13 2.66
C ASP A 537 4.45 -2.48 3.45
N HIS A 538 4.65 -2.94 4.69
CA HIS A 538 5.71 -2.47 5.59
C HIS A 538 5.85 -0.95 5.61
N VAL A 539 4.79 -0.24 6.00
CA VAL A 539 4.82 1.24 6.06
C VAL A 539 5.96 1.78 6.90
N LEU A 540 6.41 1.01 7.89
CA LEU A 540 7.57 1.33 8.73
C LEU A 540 8.84 1.58 7.91
N GLY A 541 8.96 0.96 6.73
CA GLY A 541 10.08 1.15 5.81
C GLY A 541 10.21 2.58 5.27
N PHE A 542 9.14 3.39 5.31
CA PHE A 542 9.18 4.80 4.95
C PHE A 542 9.69 5.71 6.08
N PHE A 543 9.67 5.22 7.30
CA PHE A 543 10.28 5.86 8.48
C PHE A 543 11.74 5.45 8.59
N ARG A 544 11.99 4.16 8.60
CA ARG A 544 13.27 3.48 8.61
C ARG A 544 13.10 2.05 8.12
N ILE A 545 14.11 1.51 7.48
CA ILE A 545 14.17 0.11 7.08
C ILE A 545 15.18 -0.64 7.92
N TRP A 546 14.94 -1.90 8.22
CA TRP A 546 15.97 -2.78 8.78
C TRP A 546 16.91 -3.17 7.66
N GLU A 547 18.12 -2.58 7.67
CA GLU A 547 19.14 -2.80 6.66
C GLU A 547 20.19 -3.77 7.15
N ILE A 548 20.31 -4.88 6.44
CA ILE A 548 21.21 -5.99 6.74
C ILE A 548 22.37 -5.90 5.73
N PRO A 549 23.65 -5.99 6.19
CA PRO A 549 24.77 -5.98 5.28
C PRO A 549 24.73 -7.19 4.34
N ILE A 550 25.19 -7.05 3.11
CA ILE A 550 25.17 -8.14 2.12
C ILE A 550 26.04 -9.35 2.53
N SER A 551 26.98 -9.14 3.42
CA SER A 551 27.82 -10.20 4.02
C SER A 551 27.07 -11.09 5.03
N ALA A 552 25.91 -10.66 5.53
CA ALA A 552 25.09 -11.38 6.49
C ALA A 552 24.00 -12.21 5.80
N VAL A 553 23.65 -13.35 6.39
CA VAL A 553 22.53 -14.20 5.99
C VAL A 553 21.33 -13.91 6.89
N HIS A 554 21.54 -13.77 8.20
CA HIS A 554 20.50 -13.48 9.19
C HIS A 554 20.34 -11.98 9.45
N GLY A 555 19.22 -11.61 10.06
CA GLY A 555 18.90 -10.22 10.37
C GLY A 555 19.58 -9.62 11.59
N LEU A 556 20.29 -10.41 12.40
CA LEU A 556 20.85 -9.97 13.70
C LEU A 556 21.90 -8.86 13.58
N LEU A 557 22.66 -8.82 12.49
CA LEU A 557 23.68 -7.78 12.23
C LEU A 557 23.15 -6.56 11.50
N GLY A 558 21.83 -6.45 11.35
CA GLY A 558 21.17 -5.30 10.74
C GLY A 558 21.18 -4.07 11.65
N GLN A 559 20.81 -2.94 11.06
CA GLN A 559 20.59 -1.67 11.72
C GLN A 559 19.42 -0.93 11.07
N PHE A 560 18.74 -0.05 11.79
CA PHE A 560 17.75 0.82 11.18
C PHE A 560 18.42 1.89 10.31
N ALA A 561 17.99 2.04 9.09
CA ALA A 561 18.44 3.03 8.14
C ALA A 561 17.23 3.87 7.62
N PRO A 562 17.24 5.20 7.84
CA PRO A 562 18.21 5.97 8.63
C PRO A 562 17.99 5.83 10.14
N SER A 563 19.02 6.08 10.92
CA SER A 563 18.94 6.18 12.38
C SER A 563 20.11 7.02 12.95
N LEU A 564 19.93 7.52 14.17
CA LEU A 564 20.92 8.31 14.87
C LEU A 564 21.91 7.40 15.61
N GLY A 565 22.96 6.94 14.93
CA GLY A 565 24.05 6.18 15.53
C GLY A 565 24.70 6.91 16.70
N MET A 566 25.24 6.20 17.68
CA MET A 566 25.85 6.74 18.88
C MET A 566 27.35 6.90 18.67
N SER A 567 27.94 8.01 19.14
CA SER A 567 29.39 8.15 19.21
C SER A 567 29.95 7.40 20.43
N ARG A 568 31.26 7.21 20.42
CA ARG A 568 31.99 6.66 21.58
C ARG A 568 31.70 7.47 22.86
N GLU A 569 31.78 8.80 22.78
CA GLU A 569 31.57 9.73 23.89
C GLU A 569 30.15 9.64 24.44
N GLU A 570 29.15 9.48 23.56
CA GLU A 570 27.76 9.28 23.97
C GLU A 570 27.60 7.95 24.74
N ILE A 571 28.21 6.87 24.26
CA ILE A 571 28.18 5.56 24.94
C ILE A 571 28.85 5.62 26.30
N GLU A 572 30.04 6.23 26.38
CA GLU A 572 30.77 6.45 27.63
C GLU A 572 29.99 7.37 28.59
N GLY A 573 29.25 8.32 28.08
CA GLY A 573 28.35 9.18 28.86
C GLY A 573 27.21 8.43 29.58
N TYR A 574 26.79 7.28 29.08
CA TYR A 574 25.88 6.37 29.80
C TYR A 574 26.54 5.63 30.95
N GLY A 575 27.90 5.57 30.94
CA GLY A 575 28.72 4.87 31.94
C GLY A 575 29.34 3.55 31.49
N LEU A 576 29.24 3.21 30.18
CA LEU A 576 29.87 2.03 29.61
C LEU A 576 31.28 2.40 29.10
N HIS A 577 32.33 1.85 29.71
CA HIS A 577 33.68 2.08 29.23
C HIS A 577 33.90 1.44 27.86
N TRP A 578 34.21 2.26 26.85
CA TRP A 578 34.30 1.81 25.47
C TRP A 578 35.54 0.93 25.23
N GLN A 579 35.28 -0.25 24.67
CA GLN A 579 36.31 -1.22 24.27
C GLN A 579 35.96 -1.69 22.86
N GLU A 580 36.48 -1.00 21.85
CA GLU A 580 36.03 -1.12 20.45
C GLU A 580 36.11 -2.56 19.92
N GLU A 581 37.29 -3.19 19.99
CA GLU A 581 37.48 -4.55 19.50
C GLU A 581 36.59 -5.56 20.24
N LEU A 582 36.44 -5.40 21.56
CA LEU A 582 35.61 -6.31 22.36
C LEU A 582 34.14 -6.23 21.99
N PHE A 583 33.65 -5.01 21.69
CA PHE A 583 32.23 -4.75 21.52
C PHE A 583 31.76 -4.86 20.06
N THR A 584 32.65 -4.73 19.07
CA THR A 584 32.31 -4.70 17.67
C THR A 584 32.77 -5.92 16.86
N GLU A 585 33.69 -6.73 17.42
CA GLU A 585 34.17 -7.95 16.78
C GLU A 585 33.54 -9.19 17.45
N PRO A 586 33.38 -10.31 16.72
CA PRO A 586 32.79 -11.53 17.25
C PRO A 586 33.48 -12.01 18.54
N PHE A 587 32.69 -12.22 19.59
CA PHE A 587 33.17 -12.64 20.88
C PHE A 587 33.27 -14.16 20.96
N ILE A 588 34.47 -14.71 20.77
CA ILE A 588 34.72 -16.15 20.66
C ILE A 588 35.77 -16.56 21.71
N THR A 589 35.40 -17.50 22.58
CA THR A 589 36.26 -18.06 23.62
C THR A 589 36.19 -19.59 23.62
N ASP A 590 37.13 -20.26 24.34
CA ASP A 590 37.11 -21.71 24.46
C ASP A 590 35.78 -22.26 24.98
N TRP A 591 35.24 -21.66 26.02
CA TRP A 591 33.98 -22.14 26.61
C TRP A 591 32.76 -21.93 25.69
N ILE A 592 32.76 -20.91 24.84
CA ILE A 592 31.72 -20.70 23.85
C ILE A 592 31.77 -21.76 22.77
N LEU A 593 33.00 -22.09 22.30
CA LEU A 593 33.18 -23.16 21.30
C LEU A 593 32.70 -24.50 21.82
N ASP A 594 33.04 -24.81 23.07
CA ASP A 594 32.61 -26.05 23.75
C ASP A 594 31.09 -26.08 23.95
N ARG A 595 30.49 -24.96 24.31
CA ARG A 595 29.04 -24.84 24.54
C ARG A 595 28.22 -24.95 23.25
N VAL A 596 28.68 -24.31 22.16
CA VAL A 596 27.98 -24.28 20.89
C VAL A 596 28.16 -25.56 20.09
N PHE A 597 29.38 -26.08 20.02
CA PHE A 597 29.73 -27.17 19.11
C PHE A 597 29.92 -28.54 19.79
N ARG A 598 30.02 -28.56 21.11
CA ARG A 598 30.18 -29.80 21.92
C ARG A 598 31.28 -30.70 21.34
N GLU A 599 30.94 -31.94 20.93
CA GLU A 599 31.87 -32.91 20.33
C GLU A 599 32.56 -32.44 19.04
N HIS A 600 32.03 -31.42 18.37
CA HIS A 600 32.61 -30.82 17.17
C HIS A 600 33.52 -29.60 17.44
N ALA A 601 33.67 -29.19 18.72
CA ALA A 601 34.43 -27.98 19.09
C ALA A 601 35.88 -28.02 18.59
N ASP A 602 36.56 -29.15 18.67
CA ASP A 602 37.95 -29.30 18.22
C ASP A 602 38.07 -29.22 16.70
N GLU A 603 37.12 -29.75 15.97
CA GLU A 603 37.03 -29.55 14.51
C GLU A 603 36.89 -28.07 14.16
N VAL A 604 36.03 -27.34 14.88
CA VAL A 604 35.82 -25.90 14.65
C VAL A 604 37.09 -25.10 14.96
N ARG A 605 37.77 -25.39 16.08
CA ARG A 605 39.05 -24.76 16.44
C ARG A 605 40.09 -24.91 15.32
N GLN A 606 40.17 -26.09 14.73
CA GLN A 606 41.18 -26.37 13.70
C GLN A 606 40.84 -25.76 12.34
N LYS A 607 39.59 -25.79 11.94
CA LYS A 607 39.18 -25.46 10.57
C LYS A 607 38.70 -24.02 10.38
N TYR A 608 37.93 -23.47 11.32
CA TYR A 608 37.12 -22.28 11.10
C TYR A 608 37.57 -21.05 11.89
N VAL A 609 38.25 -21.25 13.02
CA VAL A 609 38.76 -20.17 13.86
C VAL A 609 40.28 -20.22 14.02
N GLU A 610 40.87 -19.14 14.44
CA GLU A 610 42.28 -19.05 14.81
C GLU A 610 42.44 -18.41 16.19
N HIS A 611 43.33 -18.98 16.98
CA HIS A 611 43.66 -18.48 18.30
C HIS A 611 44.36 -17.11 18.24
N ILE A 612 43.98 -16.18 19.12
CA ILE A 612 44.56 -14.84 19.20
C ILE A 612 45.49 -14.76 20.41
N TRP A 613 44.89 -14.85 21.61
CA TRP A 613 45.62 -14.85 22.90
C TRP A 613 44.70 -15.37 24.03
N GLY A 614 45.29 -15.94 25.11
CA GLY A 614 44.49 -16.47 26.20
C GLY A 614 43.51 -17.55 25.77
N ASP A 615 42.21 -17.34 26.03
CA ASP A 615 41.12 -18.18 25.60
C ASP A 615 40.36 -17.63 24.39
N ARG A 616 40.90 -16.55 23.74
CA ARG A 616 40.25 -15.81 22.69
C ARG A 616 40.60 -16.34 21.29
N TYR A 617 39.58 -16.36 20.45
CA TYR A 617 39.65 -16.76 19.05
C TYR A 617 39.03 -15.69 18.15
N LYS A 618 39.38 -15.70 16.85
CA LYS A 618 38.67 -14.96 15.78
C LYS A 618 38.34 -15.92 14.64
N MET A 619 37.38 -15.53 13.80
CA MET A 619 37.08 -16.27 12.59
C MET A 619 38.25 -16.20 11.60
N ARG A 620 38.56 -17.32 10.94
CA ARG A 620 39.52 -17.28 9.80
C ARG A 620 38.94 -16.47 8.66
N SER A 621 39.79 -15.78 7.93
CA SER A 621 39.38 -14.90 6.82
C SER A 621 38.54 -15.56 5.73
N ALA A 622 38.65 -16.88 5.56
CA ALA A 622 37.82 -17.66 4.66
C ALA A 622 36.38 -17.87 5.15
N PHE A 623 36.09 -17.59 6.44
CA PHE A 623 34.81 -17.85 7.12
C PHE A 623 34.36 -16.68 8.01
N ASP A 624 34.95 -15.49 7.83
CA ASP A 624 34.71 -14.33 8.69
C ASP A 624 33.40 -13.59 8.42
N THR A 625 32.61 -14.02 7.43
CA THR A 625 31.25 -13.55 7.18
C THR A 625 30.27 -14.70 7.00
N GLN A 626 29.00 -14.46 7.34
CA GLN A 626 27.97 -15.48 7.18
C GLN A 626 27.82 -15.94 5.71
N ARG A 627 27.96 -15.07 4.73
CA ARG A 627 27.92 -15.44 3.29
C ARG A 627 29.09 -16.33 2.88
N LYS A 628 30.28 -16.13 3.42
CA LYS A 628 31.41 -17.05 3.17
C LYS A 628 31.15 -18.43 3.77
N VAL A 629 30.59 -18.50 4.96
CA VAL A 629 30.17 -19.76 5.60
C VAL A 629 29.08 -20.43 4.77
N GLU A 630 28.03 -19.71 4.37
CA GLU A 630 26.96 -20.23 3.50
C GLU A 630 27.52 -20.88 2.23
N LYS A 631 28.47 -20.20 1.56
CA LYS A 631 29.12 -20.71 0.35
C LYS A 631 29.94 -21.98 0.64
N ALA A 632 30.65 -22.02 1.75
CA ALA A 632 31.46 -23.18 2.14
C ALA A 632 30.62 -24.43 2.51
N PHE A 633 29.40 -24.22 2.97
CA PHE A 633 28.44 -25.28 3.30
C PHE A 633 27.39 -25.54 2.20
N ALA A 634 27.53 -24.93 1.05
CA ALA A 634 26.60 -25.14 -0.07
C ALA A 634 26.56 -26.64 -0.47
N GLY A 635 25.36 -27.22 -0.52
CA GLY A 635 25.16 -28.63 -0.83
C GLY A 635 25.43 -29.60 0.33
N LYS A 636 25.84 -29.13 1.49
CA LYS A 636 26.02 -29.94 2.71
C LYS A 636 24.72 -29.92 3.53
N THR A 637 24.11 -31.08 3.71
CA THR A 637 22.76 -31.20 4.30
C THR A 637 22.69 -32.15 5.49
N SER A 638 23.83 -32.72 5.93
CA SER A 638 23.85 -33.56 7.13
C SER A 638 23.53 -32.73 8.39
N ASP A 639 22.94 -33.35 9.39
CA ASP A 639 22.62 -32.68 10.67
C ASP A 639 23.87 -32.04 11.31
N THR A 640 25.03 -32.68 11.19
CA THR A 640 26.31 -32.14 11.65
C THR A 640 26.72 -30.89 10.87
N ASP A 641 26.63 -30.94 9.52
CA ASP A 641 26.99 -29.78 8.70
C ASP A 641 26.06 -28.60 8.99
N VAL A 642 24.77 -28.83 9.14
CA VAL A 642 23.78 -27.81 9.52
C VAL A 642 24.11 -27.23 10.90
N TRP A 643 24.39 -28.06 11.86
CA TRP A 643 24.77 -27.61 13.21
C TRP A 643 26.04 -26.74 13.21
N ILE A 644 27.11 -27.19 12.55
CA ILE A 644 28.36 -26.42 12.45
C ILE A 644 28.10 -25.10 11.73
N ARG A 645 27.40 -25.09 10.58
CA ARG A 645 27.05 -23.89 9.82
C ARG A 645 26.30 -22.89 10.70
N ASP A 646 25.24 -23.32 11.37
CA ASP A 646 24.38 -22.43 12.17
C ASP A 646 25.12 -21.93 13.43
N GLY A 647 25.97 -22.76 14.01
CA GLY A 647 26.88 -22.35 15.08
C GLY A 647 27.87 -21.26 14.63
N LEU A 648 28.46 -21.39 13.43
CA LEU A 648 29.35 -20.37 12.88
C LEU A 648 28.60 -19.07 12.60
N TYR A 649 27.35 -19.11 12.11
CA TYR A 649 26.50 -17.91 11.97
C TYR A 649 26.29 -17.23 13.32
N SER A 650 26.04 -17.99 14.36
CA SER A 650 25.85 -17.48 15.72
C SER A 650 27.12 -16.79 16.25
N LEU A 651 28.30 -17.39 16.06
CA LEU A 651 29.58 -16.78 16.46
C LEU A 651 29.81 -15.43 15.79
N ILE A 652 29.55 -15.35 14.48
CA ILE A 652 29.76 -14.11 13.69
C ILE A 652 28.84 -13.00 14.16
N SER A 653 27.63 -13.31 14.61
CA SER A 653 26.66 -12.32 15.10
C SER A 653 26.79 -11.98 16.58
N ASP A 654 27.75 -12.58 17.32
CA ASP A 654 27.95 -12.32 18.75
C ASP A 654 28.81 -11.09 18.97
N VAL A 655 28.22 -9.92 18.75
CA VAL A 655 28.80 -8.58 18.98
C VAL A 655 27.83 -7.75 19.81
N LEU A 656 28.38 -6.80 20.61
CA LEU A 656 27.56 -5.92 21.45
C LEU A 656 27.02 -4.74 20.66
N PHE A 657 27.80 -4.21 19.73
CA PHE A 657 27.46 -3.10 18.82
C PHE A 657 27.79 -3.47 17.38
N VAL A 658 27.03 -2.92 16.45
CA VAL A 658 27.34 -2.90 15.03
C VAL A 658 27.76 -1.49 14.61
N ARG A 659 28.70 -1.37 13.66
CA ARG A 659 29.12 -0.08 13.12
C ARG A 659 28.07 0.46 12.16
N ASP A 660 27.93 1.78 12.13
CA ASP A 660 27.09 2.44 11.15
C ASP A 660 27.63 2.21 9.72
N HIS A 661 26.74 1.94 8.77
CA HIS A 661 27.13 1.64 7.38
C HIS A 661 27.71 2.85 6.64
N LYS A 662 27.38 4.09 7.07
CA LYS A 662 27.82 5.34 6.43
C LYS A 662 28.94 6.05 7.22
N ASP A 663 28.94 5.91 8.55
CA ASP A 663 29.90 6.56 9.43
C ASP A 663 30.57 5.55 10.37
N PRO A 664 31.83 5.15 10.11
CA PRO A 664 32.54 4.15 10.91
C PRO A 664 32.79 4.56 12.37
N ASN A 665 32.58 5.84 12.71
CA ASN A 665 32.72 6.37 14.07
C ASN A 665 31.39 6.39 14.84
N ARG A 666 30.32 5.85 14.25
CA ARG A 666 29.02 5.68 14.89
C ARG A 666 28.70 4.20 15.08
N PHE A 667 27.96 3.93 16.14
CA PHE A 667 27.65 2.57 16.57
C PHE A 667 26.18 2.44 16.92
N HIS A 668 25.65 1.25 16.68
CA HIS A 668 24.27 0.87 17.04
C HIS A 668 24.30 -0.31 17.98
N PRO A 669 23.56 -0.32 19.09
CA PRO A 669 23.41 -1.53 19.91
C PRO A 669 22.89 -2.67 19.03
N ARG A 670 23.52 -3.84 19.10
CA ARG A 670 23.05 -4.99 18.33
C ARG A 670 21.69 -5.43 18.87
N ILE A 671 20.72 -5.61 17.97
CA ILE A 671 19.36 -6.02 18.34
C ILE A 671 19.36 -7.38 19.04
N SER A 672 18.55 -7.55 20.09
CA SER A 672 18.39 -8.81 20.85
C SER A 672 19.71 -9.37 21.41
N VAL A 673 20.70 -8.52 21.68
CA VAL A 673 22.01 -8.94 22.15
C VAL A 673 21.97 -9.51 23.57
N GLN A 674 20.91 -9.29 24.33
CA GLN A 674 20.70 -9.87 25.67
C GLN A 674 20.76 -11.40 25.69
N PHE A 675 20.61 -12.05 24.54
CA PHE A 675 20.73 -13.50 24.37
C PHE A 675 22.10 -13.94 23.84
N ALA A 676 23.04 -13.00 23.63
CA ALA A 676 24.38 -13.28 23.12
C ALA A 676 25.40 -13.52 24.24
N PHE A 677 26.47 -14.26 23.93
CA PHE A 677 27.54 -14.59 24.90
C PHE A 677 28.33 -13.36 25.34
N ILE A 678 28.55 -12.40 24.46
CA ILE A 678 29.21 -11.14 24.84
C ILE A 678 28.42 -10.41 25.94
N TYR A 679 27.10 -10.36 25.84
CA TYR A 679 26.27 -9.74 26.88
C TYR A 679 26.31 -10.56 28.20
N GLU A 680 26.20 -11.89 28.10
CA GLU A 680 26.29 -12.79 29.23
C GLU A 680 27.60 -12.56 30.02
N SER A 681 28.68 -12.27 29.32
CA SER A 681 30.03 -12.08 29.87
C SER A 681 30.29 -10.71 30.52
N LEU A 682 29.37 -9.74 30.35
CA LEU A 682 29.49 -8.40 30.97
C LEU A 682 29.25 -8.49 32.49
N TYR A 683 29.88 -7.57 33.22
CA TYR A 683 29.55 -7.34 34.63
C TYR A 683 28.12 -6.84 34.80
N ASP A 684 27.44 -7.14 35.89
CA ASP A 684 26.04 -6.73 36.10
C ASP A 684 25.85 -5.19 36.06
N SER A 685 26.86 -4.44 36.52
CA SER A 685 26.87 -2.98 36.37
C SER A 685 26.84 -2.54 34.92
N ASP A 686 27.62 -3.17 34.06
CA ASP A 686 27.69 -2.85 32.62
C ASP A 686 26.45 -3.30 31.89
N LYS A 687 25.85 -4.43 32.24
CA LYS A 687 24.53 -4.88 31.74
C LYS A 687 23.45 -3.85 32.05
N ALA A 688 23.42 -3.33 33.27
CA ALA A 688 22.43 -2.30 33.65
C ALA A 688 22.59 -1.00 32.86
N VAL A 689 23.82 -0.56 32.64
CA VAL A 689 24.15 0.61 31.81
C VAL A 689 23.76 0.37 30.36
N PHE A 690 24.17 -0.77 29.80
CA PHE A 690 23.87 -1.14 28.44
C PHE A 690 22.36 -1.23 28.19
N ASN A 691 21.58 -1.81 29.08
CA ASN A 691 20.13 -1.91 28.95
C ASN A 691 19.45 -0.55 28.93
N ARG A 692 19.93 0.44 29.74
CA ARG A 692 19.41 1.81 29.66
C ARG A 692 19.71 2.44 28.30
N LEU A 693 20.92 2.31 27.81
CA LEU A 693 21.36 2.79 26.50
C LEU A 693 20.57 2.12 25.38
N TYR A 694 20.41 0.80 25.43
CA TYR A 694 19.65 0.00 24.47
C TYR A 694 18.18 0.45 24.38
N ASN A 695 17.51 0.61 25.54
CA ASN A 695 16.13 1.02 25.60
C ASN A 695 15.94 2.45 25.10
N ASP A 696 16.84 3.36 25.44
CA ASP A 696 16.79 4.73 24.90
C ASP A 696 16.97 4.74 23.40
N TYR A 697 17.96 4.00 22.87
CA TYR A 697 18.24 3.90 21.45
C TYR A 697 17.03 3.39 20.65
N TYR A 698 16.45 2.27 21.03
CA TYR A 698 15.38 1.62 20.24
C TYR A 698 14.00 2.24 20.42
N TYR A 699 13.69 2.83 21.59
CA TYR A 699 12.33 3.25 21.92
C TYR A 699 12.10 4.76 22.04
N ARG A 700 13.16 5.58 22.10
CA ARG A 700 13.01 7.03 22.29
C ARG A 700 13.85 7.88 21.33
N ARG A 701 15.16 7.60 21.25
CA ARG A 701 16.15 8.45 20.57
C ARG A 701 15.75 8.88 19.17
N ASN A 702 15.16 7.99 18.41
CA ASN A 702 14.91 8.17 16.99
C ASN A 702 13.51 8.68 16.64
N ASN A 703 12.55 8.77 17.58
CA ASN A 703 11.15 9.04 17.26
C ASN A 703 10.96 10.33 16.46
N GLN A 704 11.49 11.45 16.93
CA GLN A 704 11.37 12.75 16.23
C GLN A 704 12.10 12.74 14.87
N PHE A 705 13.25 12.11 14.81
CA PHE A 705 14.02 11.97 13.58
C PHE A 705 13.25 11.14 12.55
N TRP A 706 12.69 9.99 12.92
CA TRP A 706 11.91 9.14 12.03
C TRP A 706 10.59 9.79 11.60
N TYR A 707 9.95 10.57 12.47
CA TYR A 707 8.81 11.40 12.07
C TYR A 707 9.19 12.32 10.91
N GLN A 708 10.27 13.07 11.04
CA GLN A 708 10.75 13.99 10.01
C GLN A 708 11.10 13.26 8.71
N GLU A 709 11.76 12.11 8.81
CA GLU A 709 12.10 11.28 7.64
C GLU A 709 10.87 10.74 6.90
N ALA A 710 9.84 10.34 7.62
CA ALA A 710 8.58 9.91 7.03
C ALA A 710 7.84 11.07 6.36
N MET A 711 7.80 12.23 6.99
CA MET A 711 7.10 13.42 6.47
C MET A 711 7.75 14.03 5.23
N LYS A 712 9.02 13.74 4.93
CA LYS A 712 9.64 14.08 3.65
C LYS A 712 9.07 13.29 2.46
N LYS A 713 8.49 12.12 2.70
CA LYS A 713 8.09 11.12 1.70
C LYS A 713 6.58 10.87 1.66
N LEU A 714 6.02 10.39 2.77
CA LEU A 714 4.65 9.86 2.82
C LEU A 714 3.57 10.85 2.36
N PRO A 715 3.60 12.15 2.70
CA PRO A 715 2.58 13.08 2.21
C PRO A 715 2.49 13.12 0.68
N LYS A 716 3.63 13.09 -0.02
CA LYS A 716 3.67 13.08 -1.49
C LYS A 716 3.11 11.78 -2.06
N LEU A 717 3.36 10.67 -1.40
CA LEU A 717 2.95 9.33 -1.85
C LEU A 717 1.46 9.10 -1.65
N VAL A 718 0.96 9.33 -0.45
CA VAL A 718 -0.47 9.10 -0.12
C VAL A 718 -1.40 10.05 -0.89
N ASN A 719 -0.91 11.24 -1.22
CA ASN A 719 -1.65 12.23 -1.99
C ASN A 719 -1.45 12.11 -3.52
N ALA A 720 -0.70 11.11 -3.99
CA ALA A 720 -0.47 10.89 -5.42
C ALA A 720 -1.73 10.44 -6.17
N THR A 721 -2.68 9.83 -5.48
CA THR A 721 -3.94 9.31 -6.03
C THR A 721 -5.08 9.48 -5.04
N ARG A 722 -6.30 9.15 -5.49
CA ARG A 722 -7.50 9.11 -4.64
C ARG A 722 -7.79 7.73 -4.05
N MET A 723 -6.90 6.75 -4.21
CA MET A 723 -7.08 5.45 -3.58
C MET A 723 -7.11 5.59 -2.05
N LEU A 724 -7.97 4.80 -1.39
CA LEU A 724 -8.00 4.70 0.07
C LEU A 724 -6.72 4.01 0.57
N VAL A 725 -5.99 4.69 1.46
CA VAL A 725 -4.68 4.23 1.95
C VAL A 725 -4.84 3.43 3.23
N CYS A 726 -4.39 2.18 3.21
CA CYS A 726 -4.31 1.31 4.38
C CYS A 726 -2.85 0.89 4.58
N ALA A 727 -2.36 0.91 5.81
CA ALA A 727 -0.98 0.52 6.11
C ALA A 727 -0.92 -0.91 6.67
N GLU A 728 0.21 -1.57 6.43
CA GLU A 728 0.67 -2.67 7.27
C GLU A 728 1.69 -2.06 8.25
N ASP A 729 1.30 -1.94 9.50
CA ASP A 729 2.03 -1.29 10.59
C ASP A 729 2.25 -2.24 11.77
N LEU A 730 2.74 -3.45 11.45
CA LEU A 730 3.02 -4.51 12.42
C LEU A 730 4.51 -4.59 12.79
N GLY A 731 4.82 -5.30 13.87
CA GLY A 731 6.17 -5.53 14.36
C GLY A 731 6.61 -4.50 15.41
N MET A 732 7.88 -4.09 15.36
CA MET A 732 8.43 -3.08 16.26
C MET A 732 8.02 -1.68 15.80
N VAL A 733 6.90 -1.18 16.31
CA VAL A 733 6.26 0.08 15.87
C VAL A 733 6.69 1.22 16.78
N PRO A 734 7.47 2.22 16.31
CA PRO A 734 7.80 3.41 17.10
C PRO A 734 6.59 4.35 17.21
N ASP A 735 6.54 5.16 18.28
CA ASP A 735 5.42 6.07 18.57
C ASP A 735 5.13 7.05 17.43
N CYS A 736 6.17 7.48 16.72
CA CYS A 736 6.04 8.42 15.60
C CYS A 736 5.18 7.90 14.44
N VAL A 737 5.01 6.60 14.31
CA VAL A 737 4.15 5.99 13.27
C VAL A 737 2.70 6.41 13.47
N ALA A 738 2.21 6.30 14.69
CA ALA A 738 0.83 6.72 15.00
C ALA A 738 0.62 8.22 14.73
N TRP A 739 1.63 9.08 14.99
CA TRP A 739 1.54 10.51 14.71
C TRP A 739 1.35 10.78 13.21
N VAL A 740 2.22 10.20 12.37
CA VAL A 740 2.17 10.37 10.92
C VAL A 740 0.89 9.78 10.33
N MET A 741 0.50 8.57 10.74
CA MET A 741 -0.72 7.93 10.24
C MET A 741 -1.97 8.73 10.59
N ASN A 742 -2.02 9.31 11.78
CA ASN A 742 -3.13 10.16 12.18
C ASN A 742 -3.15 11.48 11.37
N GLU A 743 -2.00 12.11 11.18
CA GLU A 743 -1.87 13.35 10.39
C GLU A 743 -2.26 13.14 8.93
N LEU A 744 -1.85 12.04 8.33
CA LEU A 744 -2.15 11.70 6.93
C LEU A 744 -3.44 10.89 6.73
N ARG A 745 -4.20 10.63 7.80
CA ARG A 745 -5.47 9.88 7.76
C ARG A 745 -5.35 8.47 7.17
N ILE A 746 -4.22 7.82 7.35
CA ILE A 746 -3.95 6.45 6.89
C ILE A 746 -4.65 5.46 7.82
N LEU A 747 -5.31 4.44 7.25
CA LEU A 747 -5.94 3.38 8.02
C LEU A 747 -4.87 2.42 8.56
N SER A 748 -4.89 2.18 9.88
CA SER A 748 -4.04 1.20 10.55
C SER A 748 -4.54 -0.24 10.36
N LEU A 749 -3.68 -1.23 10.62
CA LEU A 749 -4.06 -2.64 10.64
C LEU A 749 -4.20 -3.11 12.10
N GLU A 750 -5.37 -3.66 12.45
CA GLU A 750 -5.68 -4.11 13.80
C GLU A 750 -5.94 -5.61 13.82
N ILE A 751 -5.10 -6.35 14.56
CA ILE A 751 -5.16 -7.81 14.70
C ILE A 751 -5.27 -8.14 16.20
N GLN A 752 -6.35 -8.77 16.60
CA GLN A 752 -6.62 -9.07 18.02
C GLN A 752 -5.57 -9.97 18.65
N SER A 753 -5.08 -10.97 17.90
CA SER A 753 -4.07 -11.93 18.36
C SER A 753 -2.64 -11.38 18.33
N MET A 754 -2.42 -10.20 17.75
CA MET A 754 -1.13 -9.53 17.61
C MET A 754 -1.28 -8.03 17.87
N PRO A 755 -1.57 -7.62 19.10
CA PRO A 755 -1.71 -6.20 19.44
C PRO A 755 -0.38 -5.47 19.31
N LYS A 756 -0.43 -4.17 19.00
CA LYS A 756 0.75 -3.29 18.85
C LYS A 756 1.43 -2.99 20.20
N ASP A 757 0.68 -3.02 21.29
CA ASP A 757 1.23 -2.88 22.65
C ASP A 757 1.80 -4.23 23.12
N PRO A 758 3.12 -4.33 23.33
CA PRO A 758 3.76 -5.58 23.74
C PRO A 758 3.36 -6.05 25.15
N HIS A 759 2.73 -5.18 25.95
CA HIS A 759 2.22 -5.52 27.29
C HIS A 759 0.79 -6.10 27.28
N VAL A 760 0.13 -6.07 26.14
CA VAL A 760 -1.23 -6.59 25.93
C VAL A 760 -1.15 -7.89 25.16
N ARG A 761 -1.69 -8.98 25.73
CA ARG A 761 -1.65 -10.31 25.08
C ARG A 761 -2.65 -10.42 23.92
N PHE A 762 -3.86 -9.88 24.08
CA PHE A 762 -4.90 -9.85 23.07
C PHE A 762 -5.52 -8.47 22.99
N GLY A 763 -5.70 -7.93 21.79
CA GLY A 763 -6.32 -6.64 21.58
C GLY A 763 -7.81 -6.65 21.91
N HIS A 764 -8.35 -5.50 22.32
CA HIS A 764 -9.78 -5.32 22.53
C HIS A 764 -10.44 -4.76 21.28
N LEU A 765 -11.21 -5.58 20.57
CA LEU A 765 -11.85 -5.20 19.29
C LEU A 765 -12.71 -3.93 19.39
N GLY A 766 -13.38 -3.71 20.53
CA GLY A 766 -14.19 -2.50 20.77
C GLY A 766 -13.38 -1.21 20.90
N GLN A 767 -12.05 -1.30 21.05
CA GLN A 767 -11.12 -0.16 21.14
C GLN A 767 -10.39 0.13 19.83
N ASN A 768 -10.64 -0.64 18.78
CA ASN A 768 -10.05 -0.38 17.48
C ASN A 768 -10.35 1.05 17.01
N PRO A 769 -9.38 1.77 16.46
CA PRO A 769 -9.65 3.07 15.84
C PRO A 769 -10.66 2.91 14.69
N TYR A 770 -11.50 3.92 14.48
CA TYR A 770 -12.40 3.90 13.32
C TYR A 770 -11.61 3.84 11.99
N ARG A 771 -10.56 4.65 11.85
CA ARG A 771 -9.66 4.61 10.69
C ARG A 771 -8.71 3.42 10.76
N SER A 772 -9.27 2.22 10.66
CA SER A 772 -8.51 0.97 10.67
C SER A 772 -9.13 -0.12 9.81
N VAL A 773 -8.32 -1.12 9.53
CA VAL A 773 -8.70 -2.41 8.96
C VAL A 773 -8.58 -3.45 10.06
N SER A 774 -9.68 -4.05 10.47
CA SER A 774 -9.69 -5.19 11.38
C SER A 774 -9.62 -6.49 10.59
N THR A 775 -8.79 -7.42 11.04
CA THR A 775 -8.73 -8.78 10.51
C THR A 775 -8.44 -9.78 11.62
N ILE A 776 -8.79 -11.04 11.39
CA ILE A 776 -8.45 -12.16 12.28
C ILE A 776 -7.00 -12.57 12.05
N SER A 777 -6.62 -12.75 10.79
CA SER A 777 -5.28 -13.15 10.37
C SER A 777 -4.90 -12.49 9.05
N THR A 778 -3.59 -12.43 8.78
CA THR A 778 -3.06 -12.04 7.47
C THR A 778 -2.51 -13.26 6.74
N HIS A 779 -2.09 -13.07 5.49
CA HIS A 779 -1.40 -14.11 4.71
C HIS A 779 -0.05 -14.55 5.31
N ASP A 780 0.55 -13.76 6.21
CA ASP A 780 1.80 -14.07 6.91
C ASP A 780 1.62 -14.81 8.23
N MET A 781 0.38 -15.03 8.64
CA MET A 781 0.03 -15.62 9.93
C MET A 781 -0.69 -16.95 9.76
N ALA A 782 -0.80 -17.70 10.85
CA ALA A 782 -1.70 -18.83 10.95
C ALA A 782 -3.15 -18.36 10.74
N THR A 783 -3.96 -19.16 10.03
CA THR A 783 -5.41 -18.94 9.95
C THR A 783 -6.03 -19.11 11.34
N LEU A 784 -7.28 -18.69 11.51
CA LEU A 784 -7.99 -18.81 12.79
C LEU A 784 -7.93 -20.25 13.35
N ARG A 785 -8.15 -21.24 12.49
CA ARG A 785 -8.15 -22.65 12.86
C ARG A 785 -6.76 -23.14 13.28
N GLN A 786 -5.72 -22.79 12.52
CA GLN A 786 -4.34 -23.13 12.89
C GLN A 786 -3.95 -22.47 14.21
N TRP A 787 -4.20 -21.15 14.32
CA TRP A 787 -3.86 -20.38 15.52
C TRP A 787 -4.51 -20.95 16.79
N TRP A 788 -5.76 -21.42 16.68
CA TRP A 788 -6.51 -22.03 17.77
C TRP A 788 -5.89 -23.36 18.24
N ASP A 789 -5.53 -24.21 17.26
CA ASP A 789 -5.15 -25.59 17.56
C ASP A 789 -3.63 -25.78 17.74
N GLU A 790 -2.78 -24.84 17.33
CA GLU A 790 -1.33 -24.96 17.47
C GLU A 790 -0.82 -24.69 18.92
N ASP A 791 -1.57 -23.93 19.73
CA ASP A 791 -1.23 -23.62 21.13
C ASP A 791 -2.50 -23.63 22.00
N TRP A 792 -2.73 -24.75 22.64
CA TRP A 792 -3.94 -24.96 23.46
C TRP A 792 -3.99 -24.07 24.71
N ALA A 793 -2.82 -23.74 25.30
CA ALA A 793 -2.78 -22.85 26.48
C ALA A 793 -3.17 -21.42 26.08
N ARG A 794 -2.71 -20.95 24.93
CA ARG A 794 -3.09 -19.66 24.37
C ARG A 794 -4.60 -19.62 23.99
N ALA A 795 -5.08 -20.67 23.32
CA ALA A 795 -6.49 -20.81 22.98
C ALA A 795 -7.38 -20.82 24.21
N GLN A 796 -6.99 -21.53 25.28
CA GLN A 796 -7.72 -21.55 26.54
C GLN A 796 -7.77 -20.17 27.22
N ASP A 797 -6.66 -19.46 27.22
CA ASP A 797 -6.63 -18.10 27.78
C ASP A 797 -7.52 -17.13 26.99
N TYR A 798 -7.46 -17.20 25.66
CA TYR A 798 -8.34 -16.42 24.79
C TYR A 798 -9.83 -16.77 25.01
N PHE A 799 -10.14 -18.05 25.14
CA PHE A 799 -11.51 -18.54 25.42
C PHE A 799 -12.06 -17.97 26.72
N ASN A 800 -11.24 -17.93 27.77
CA ASN A 800 -11.65 -17.41 29.08
C ASN A 800 -11.69 -15.87 29.10
N SER A 801 -10.61 -15.21 28.64
CA SER A 801 -10.42 -13.77 28.83
C SER A 801 -11.15 -12.93 27.78
N MET A 802 -11.15 -13.34 26.52
CA MET A 802 -11.70 -12.56 25.42
C MET A 802 -13.10 -12.99 25.03
N LEU A 803 -13.40 -14.30 25.07
CA LEU A 803 -14.72 -14.81 24.75
C LEU A 803 -15.62 -14.93 26.00
N HIS A 804 -15.04 -14.72 27.20
CA HIS A 804 -15.73 -14.78 28.49
C HIS A 804 -16.49 -16.10 28.72
N ARG A 805 -15.84 -17.21 28.34
CA ARG A 805 -16.39 -18.56 28.47
C ARG A 805 -15.65 -19.37 29.50
N GLY A 806 -16.38 -20.19 30.23
CA GLY A 806 -15.82 -21.10 31.24
C GLY A 806 -15.68 -22.52 30.70
N GLY A 807 -14.91 -23.33 31.42
CA GLY A 807 -14.63 -24.73 31.06
C GLY A 807 -13.49 -24.89 30.05
N PRO A 808 -13.20 -26.09 29.58
CA PRO A 808 -12.15 -26.34 28.61
C PRO A 808 -12.50 -25.80 27.22
N ALA A 809 -11.55 -25.12 26.59
CA ALA A 809 -11.68 -24.69 25.21
C ALA A 809 -11.81 -25.93 24.28
N PRO A 810 -12.77 -25.96 23.35
CA PRO A 810 -12.93 -27.12 22.48
C PRO A 810 -11.85 -27.19 21.41
N HIS A 811 -11.38 -28.40 21.12
CA HIS A 811 -10.42 -28.70 20.06
C HIS A 811 -10.86 -29.94 19.27
N PRO A 812 -10.77 -29.92 17.93
CA PRO A 812 -10.42 -28.76 17.08
C PRO A 812 -11.47 -27.66 17.20
N LEU A 813 -11.14 -26.44 16.67
CA LEU A 813 -12.04 -25.29 16.68
C LEU A 813 -13.39 -25.64 16.03
N PRO A 814 -14.52 -25.60 16.76
CA PRO A 814 -15.82 -25.88 16.17
C PRO A 814 -16.36 -24.68 15.39
N GLY A 815 -17.21 -24.96 14.40
CA GLY A 815 -17.78 -23.94 13.50
C GLY A 815 -18.57 -22.86 14.22
N TRP A 816 -19.35 -23.21 15.27
CA TRP A 816 -20.11 -22.24 16.06
C TRP A 816 -19.22 -21.25 16.81
N LEU A 817 -18.04 -21.69 17.26
CA LEU A 817 -17.09 -20.83 17.97
C LEU A 817 -16.31 -19.94 16.98
N ALA A 818 -15.93 -20.48 15.83
CA ALA A 818 -15.40 -19.71 14.72
C ALA A 818 -16.38 -18.59 14.31
N ARG A 819 -17.69 -18.91 14.21
CA ARG A 819 -18.74 -17.94 13.93
C ARG A 819 -18.83 -16.83 14.99
N ASP A 820 -18.72 -17.16 16.29
CA ASP A 820 -18.68 -16.14 17.36
C ASP A 820 -17.48 -15.21 17.20
N ILE A 821 -16.29 -15.75 16.92
CA ILE A 821 -15.08 -14.95 16.72
C ILE A 821 -15.20 -14.03 15.49
N VAL A 822 -15.69 -14.55 14.38
CA VAL A 822 -15.96 -13.76 13.15
C VAL A 822 -16.96 -12.64 13.44
N SER A 823 -18.07 -12.94 14.14
CA SER A 823 -19.08 -11.95 14.52
C SER A 823 -18.49 -10.80 15.36
N ARG A 824 -17.63 -11.11 16.31
CA ARG A 824 -16.96 -10.11 17.16
C ARG A 824 -16.04 -9.19 16.35
N HIS A 825 -15.30 -9.69 15.38
CA HIS A 825 -14.48 -8.88 14.48
C HIS A 825 -15.36 -7.96 13.61
N LEU A 826 -16.45 -8.48 13.06
CA LEU A 826 -17.38 -7.68 12.26
C LEU A 826 -18.06 -6.57 13.06
N THR A 827 -18.31 -6.76 14.35
CA THR A 827 -18.92 -5.74 15.22
C THR A 827 -17.93 -4.68 15.70
N SER A 828 -16.64 -4.84 15.45
CA SER A 828 -15.61 -3.84 15.80
C SER A 828 -15.91 -2.46 15.18
N PRO A 829 -15.45 -1.34 15.78
CA PRO A 829 -15.67 -0.01 15.23
C PRO A 829 -14.83 0.30 13.98
N SER A 830 -13.92 -0.57 13.58
CA SER A 830 -13.07 -0.39 12.41
C SER A 830 -13.89 -0.11 11.13
N MET A 831 -13.43 0.82 10.31
CA MET A 831 -14.08 1.15 9.02
C MET A 831 -14.17 -0.06 8.11
N LEU A 832 -13.08 -0.80 7.98
CA LEU A 832 -13.02 -2.03 7.20
C LEU A 832 -12.82 -3.24 8.13
N CYS A 833 -13.55 -4.32 7.86
CA CYS A 833 -13.28 -5.63 8.43
C CYS A 833 -13.08 -6.60 7.26
N ILE A 834 -11.82 -6.96 6.99
CA ILE A 834 -11.46 -7.79 5.84
C ILE A 834 -10.87 -9.09 6.37
N LEU A 835 -11.57 -10.20 6.11
CA LEU A 835 -11.17 -11.52 6.59
C LEU A 835 -10.64 -12.37 5.45
N GLY A 836 -9.65 -13.22 5.75
CA GLY A 836 -9.21 -14.24 4.80
C GLY A 836 -10.35 -15.18 4.39
N ILE A 837 -10.34 -15.64 3.15
CA ILE A 837 -11.37 -16.62 2.69
C ILE A 837 -11.39 -17.87 3.56
N GLN A 838 -10.24 -18.30 4.09
CA GLN A 838 -10.11 -19.42 5.01
C GLN A 838 -10.84 -19.15 6.33
N ASP A 839 -10.72 -17.92 6.85
CA ASP A 839 -11.38 -17.53 8.11
C ASP A 839 -12.88 -17.42 7.93
N TRP A 840 -13.36 -16.97 6.76
CA TRP A 840 -14.78 -17.05 6.42
C TRP A 840 -15.27 -18.50 6.37
N MET A 841 -14.55 -19.41 5.69
CA MET A 841 -14.93 -20.82 5.59
C MET A 841 -14.84 -21.56 6.92
N SER A 842 -14.10 -21.05 7.91
CA SER A 842 -13.95 -21.69 9.23
C SER A 842 -15.28 -21.86 9.99
N ILE A 843 -16.29 -21.05 9.66
CA ILE A 843 -17.62 -21.09 10.30
C ILE A 843 -18.46 -22.32 9.89
N ASP A 844 -18.10 -22.98 8.80
CA ASP A 844 -18.82 -24.13 8.25
C ASP A 844 -17.94 -25.38 8.23
N GLU A 845 -18.23 -26.32 9.12
CA GLU A 845 -17.45 -27.55 9.29
C GLU A 845 -17.51 -28.50 8.08
N THR A 846 -18.53 -28.36 7.23
CA THR A 846 -18.68 -29.17 6.02
C THR A 846 -17.93 -28.60 4.82
N LEU A 847 -17.65 -27.30 4.85
CA LEU A 847 -17.03 -26.57 3.74
C LEU A 847 -15.51 -26.37 3.93
N ARG A 848 -15.06 -26.19 5.17
CA ARG A 848 -13.66 -25.92 5.47
C ARG A 848 -12.74 -27.08 5.14
N LEU A 849 -11.48 -26.79 4.82
CA LEU A 849 -10.48 -27.81 4.49
C LEU A 849 -10.28 -28.79 5.66
N ALA A 850 -10.07 -30.08 5.36
CA ALA A 850 -9.90 -31.09 6.40
C ALA A 850 -8.63 -30.84 7.24
N ASP A 851 -7.52 -30.54 6.57
CA ASP A 851 -6.23 -30.21 7.20
C ASP A 851 -6.07 -28.69 7.37
N PRO A 852 -6.06 -28.15 8.59
CA PRO A 852 -5.85 -26.72 8.83
C PRO A 852 -4.49 -26.22 8.32
N ASP A 853 -3.44 -27.04 8.34
CA ASP A 853 -2.09 -26.65 7.94
C ASP A 853 -2.01 -26.39 6.43
N ALA A 854 -2.87 -27.01 5.64
CA ALA A 854 -2.99 -26.77 4.20
C ALA A 854 -3.66 -25.41 3.85
N GLU A 855 -4.24 -24.71 4.83
CA GLU A 855 -4.79 -23.35 4.64
C GLU A 855 -3.71 -22.26 4.62
N ARG A 856 -2.47 -22.57 5.04
CA ARG A 856 -1.40 -21.60 5.19
C ARG A 856 -0.96 -21.03 3.84
N ILE A 857 -0.87 -19.69 3.76
CA ILE A 857 -0.40 -18.99 2.55
C ILE A 857 1.10 -18.80 2.62
N ASN A 858 1.61 -18.17 3.69
CA ASN A 858 3.03 -17.90 3.89
C ASN A 858 3.52 -18.31 5.27
N ILE A 859 4.79 -18.64 5.36
CA ILE A 859 5.54 -18.87 6.60
C ILE A 859 6.79 -17.97 6.56
N PRO A 860 6.73 -16.74 7.12
CA PRO A 860 7.80 -15.74 7.00
C PRO A 860 9.18 -16.20 7.50
N ALA A 861 9.21 -17.11 8.47
CA ALA A 861 10.44 -17.73 8.97
C ALA A 861 11.14 -18.64 7.93
N ASN A 862 10.43 -19.06 6.89
CA ASN A 862 10.97 -19.86 5.79
C ASN A 862 11.28 -18.98 4.58
N PRO A 863 12.55 -18.59 4.33
CA PRO A 863 12.90 -17.70 3.23
C PRO A 863 12.72 -18.33 1.82
N LYS A 864 12.51 -19.65 1.77
CA LYS A 864 12.23 -20.41 0.55
C LYS A 864 10.85 -21.03 0.57
N HIS A 865 9.86 -20.30 1.09
CA HIS A 865 8.48 -20.77 1.10
C HIS A 865 7.92 -20.86 -0.33
N TYR A 866 7.21 -21.95 -0.63
CA TYR A 866 6.50 -22.12 -1.90
C TYR A 866 5.07 -21.58 -1.75
N TRP A 867 4.74 -20.47 -2.41
CA TRP A 867 3.44 -19.80 -2.40
C TRP A 867 2.46 -20.53 -3.34
N ARG A 868 1.91 -21.65 -2.88
CA ARG A 868 1.11 -22.55 -3.70
C ARG A 868 -0.28 -22.86 -3.14
N TYR A 869 -0.69 -22.12 -2.07
CA TYR A 869 -2.03 -22.29 -1.53
C TYR A 869 -3.08 -22.04 -2.60
N ARG A 870 -4.05 -22.94 -2.69
CA ARG A 870 -5.15 -22.87 -3.62
C ARG A 870 -6.46 -23.23 -2.91
N MET A 871 -7.55 -22.49 -3.18
CA MET A 871 -8.88 -22.85 -2.69
C MET A 871 -9.21 -24.28 -3.09
N HIS A 872 -9.73 -25.07 -2.16
CA HIS A 872 -10.13 -26.47 -2.43
C HIS A 872 -11.51 -26.56 -3.07
N VAL A 873 -12.34 -25.50 -2.92
CA VAL A 873 -13.67 -25.37 -3.54
C VAL A 873 -13.60 -24.34 -4.66
N SER A 874 -14.43 -24.52 -5.69
CA SER A 874 -14.56 -23.55 -6.77
C SER A 874 -15.44 -22.36 -6.36
N ILE A 875 -15.27 -21.23 -7.05
CA ILE A 875 -16.14 -20.06 -6.86
C ILE A 875 -17.59 -20.43 -7.19
N GLU A 876 -17.82 -21.27 -8.20
CA GLU A 876 -19.15 -21.77 -8.57
C GLU A 876 -19.79 -22.59 -7.45
N GLU A 877 -19.00 -23.38 -6.72
CA GLU A 877 -19.49 -24.12 -5.54
C GLU A 877 -19.86 -23.15 -4.41
N LEU A 878 -19.03 -22.13 -4.15
CA LEU A 878 -19.36 -21.09 -3.17
C LEU A 878 -20.65 -20.34 -3.53
N MET A 879 -20.85 -20.03 -4.82
CA MET A 879 -22.05 -19.34 -5.31
C MET A 879 -23.32 -20.18 -5.17
N LYS A 880 -23.20 -21.51 -5.21
CA LYS A 880 -24.33 -22.46 -5.06
C LYS A 880 -24.62 -22.82 -3.60
N ASN A 881 -23.65 -22.65 -2.69
CA ASN A 881 -23.79 -23.02 -1.28
C ASN A 881 -24.61 -21.99 -0.50
N LYS A 882 -25.95 -22.13 -0.56
CA LYS A 882 -26.88 -21.19 0.09
C LYS A 882 -26.75 -21.14 1.61
N ASP A 883 -26.43 -22.24 2.23
CA ASP A 883 -26.29 -22.32 3.69
C ASP A 883 -25.06 -21.51 4.14
N PHE A 884 -23.95 -21.63 3.45
CA PHE A 884 -22.75 -20.90 3.77
C PHE A 884 -22.89 -19.39 3.47
N TYR A 885 -23.25 -19.03 2.24
CA TYR A 885 -23.35 -17.59 1.92
C TYR A 885 -24.49 -16.91 2.71
N GLY A 886 -25.54 -17.62 3.05
CA GLY A 886 -26.61 -17.14 3.95
C GLY A 886 -26.06 -16.79 5.34
N GLN A 887 -25.23 -17.66 5.92
CA GLN A 887 -24.58 -17.37 7.21
C GLN A 887 -23.68 -16.13 7.13
N VAL A 888 -22.94 -15.95 6.03
CA VAL A 888 -22.09 -14.75 5.81
C VAL A 888 -22.96 -13.47 5.76
N ILE A 889 -24.05 -13.49 5.00
CA ILE A 889 -25.00 -12.38 4.91
C ILE A 889 -25.58 -12.04 6.29
N ASP A 890 -26.02 -13.06 7.04
CA ASP A 890 -26.57 -12.84 8.40
C ASP A 890 -25.57 -12.17 9.34
N LEU A 891 -24.30 -12.60 9.30
CA LEU A 891 -23.24 -12.02 10.14
C LEU A 891 -22.96 -10.55 9.77
N ILE A 892 -22.94 -10.23 8.49
CA ILE A 892 -22.72 -8.86 7.99
C ILE A 892 -23.88 -7.95 8.40
N ASN A 893 -25.12 -8.40 8.19
CA ASN A 893 -26.33 -7.63 8.55
C ASN A 893 -26.42 -7.41 10.05
N GLN A 894 -26.13 -8.42 10.88
CA GLN A 894 -26.12 -8.31 12.34
C GLN A 894 -25.07 -7.30 12.83
N ALA A 895 -23.94 -7.22 12.14
CA ALA A 895 -22.87 -6.27 12.44
C ALA A 895 -23.17 -4.83 11.94
N GLY A 896 -24.17 -4.64 11.10
CA GLY A 896 -24.50 -3.36 10.46
C GLY A 896 -23.42 -2.87 9.49
N ARG A 897 -22.86 -3.78 8.68
CA ARG A 897 -21.83 -3.45 7.66
C ARG A 897 -22.36 -3.53 6.24
#